data_390ec1380ecc8022cf88bc89a6047cf6
#
_entry.id   390ec1380ecc8022cf88bc89a6047cf6
#
_cell.length_a   1.000
_cell.length_b   1.000
_cell.length_c   1.000
_cell.angle_alpha   90.00
_cell.angle_beta   90.00
_cell.angle_gamma   90.00
#
_symmetry.space_group_name_H-M   'P 1'
#
loop_
_entity.id
_entity.type
_entity.pdbx_description
1 polymer ?
#
loop_
_entity_poly.entity_id
_entity_poly.type
_entity_poly.pdbx_seq_one_letter_code
_entity_poly.pdbx_strand_id
1 'polypeptide(L)'
;MVCSKVLWGVVGAAVVIVLITIPAVYYSKREGPKRPYTLDDYFNDTIRWRAYNLYWISDKEFLHKTRDGNIFLHNAETQEESLYLSNSTFAQVDASDYLLSGDYKYIAFESNYTENWRHSFTASYSIYDRETSTFVTGVNLPTVVQYFSWAPKGNKFAYVSDYNVFFKPEVSAETVQVTNNGKKNEILNGIPDWVYEEEVFASNGAIWWSTSGKYLAYLELNDTDVQKVEFSWYGTDQYPQTITFPYPKAGSNLTKAKLFVVDTTNPSQRTQVFAPESISSGDHILCSVTWVTDERVAVQWLTRKQNYLVVQIYDSDGSRWKEVQAFEQASSTGWIGHYVPLPLFFAEDNLSFYKVMSDSRGYKHIHYVKNGKALPVTSGKWEVIYISKLTKDAIYFVSNEHQASPVKRNLYRITIGSSYSNMQCLTCDLYDDRCQYNSAYFSFNASFYRMDCYGPGLPVYSLMDNRGPSVTQITILEDNKELENILSEFQMPKIHHGTLQVAGFDLWYQMMLPPNFKKSKKYPLLIDVYGGPCSQRVSYKFKLNWATHLSSTYDIIVASFDGRGSGYQGDEIMHAIYKRLGTFEVEDQITAVRKFIDMGFIDKERIAIWGWSYGGYVSSMALGAGTGLFKCGIAVAPVAKWEYYDAVYTERYMGTPAENSDGYMNSTVTARADNFKSVDYLLVHGTADDNVHFQQAAQISKALVNAGVDFETMWYTDRNHALSGSAYRHIYTLMSHFLQKCLVNPK
;
A
#
# COMPACT_ATOMS: atom_id res chain seq x y z
N MET A 1 -39.55 -18.87 71.49
CA MET A 1 -38.06 -18.63 71.53
C MET A 1 -37.29 -19.24 70.38
N VAL A 2 -37.73 -20.23 69.64
CA VAL A 2 -37.00 -20.86 68.55
C VAL A 2 -37.07 -20.00 67.27
N CYS A 3 -38.16 -19.33 66.93
CA CYS A 3 -38.33 -18.51 65.72
C CYS A 3 -37.47 -17.27 65.73
N SER A 4 -37.19 -16.68 66.88
CA SER A 4 -36.33 -15.46 66.96
C SER A 4 -34.85 -15.77 66.74
N LYS A 5 -34.37 -16.95 67.18
CA LYS A 5 -32.96 -17.35 66.95
C LYS A 5 -32.68 -17.71 65.49
N VAL A 6 -33.66 -18.29 64.78
CA VAL A 6 -33.51 -18.56 63.32
C VAL A 6 -33.54 -17.30 62.54
N LEU A 7 -34.36 -16.32 62.84
CA LEU A 7 -34.42 -15.04 62.18
C LEU A 7 -33.11 -14.25 62.34
N TRP A 8 -32.48 -14.22 63.51
CA TRP A 8 -31.19 -13.59 63.76
C TRP A 8 -30.03 -14.33 63.06
N GLY A 9 -30.10 -15.65 62.93
CA GLY A 9 -29.12 -16.43 62.15
C GLY A 9 -29.21 -16.13 60.68
N VAL A 10 -30.40 -16.01 60.09
CA VAL A 10 -30.58 -15.67 58.65
C VAL A 10 -30.20 -14.24 58.41
N VAL A 11 -30.48 -13.27 59.22
CA VAL A 11 -30.06 -11.88 59.10
C VAL A 11 -28.55 -11.77 59.27
N GLY A 12 -27.93 -12.48 60.20
CA GLY A 12 -26.48 -12.53 60.37
C GLY A 12 -25.77 -13.09 59.16
N ALA A 13 -26.27 -14.19 58.58
CA ALA A 13 -25.72 -14.78 57.35
C ALA A 13 -25.87 -13.84 56.16
N ALA A 14 -27.01 -13.16 55.99
CA ALA A 14 -27.22 -12.19 54.92
C ALA A 14 -26.27 -10.98 55.03
N VAL A 15 -26.05 -10.48 56.24
CA VAL A 15 -25.10 -9.35 56.48
C VAL A 15 -23.67 -9.79 56.17
N VAL A 16 -23.26 -11.00 56.54
CA VAL A 16 -21.92 -11.52 56.24
C VAL A 16 -21.75 -11.73 54.74
N ILE A 17 -22.75 -12.23 54.02
CA ILE A 17 -22.71 -12.36 52.55
C ILE A 17 -22.61 -10.97 51.92
N VAL A 18 -23.34 -9.98 52.34
CA VAL A 18 -23.27 -8.61 51.83
C VAL A 18 -21.91 -7.97 52.14
N LEU A 19 -21.37 -8.17 53.33
CA LEU A 19 -20.06 -7.66 53.73
C LEU A 19 -18.87 -8.30 52.99
N ILE A 20 -19.04 -9.51 52.48
CA ILE A 20 -18.03 -10.22 51.71
C ILE A 20 -18.22 -9.96 50.20
N THR A 21 -19.46 -10.01 49.72
CA THR A 21 -19.73 -9.88 48.26
C THR A 21 -19.57 -8.45 47.75
N ILE A 22 -19.97 -7.44 48.54
CA ILE A 22 -19.79 -6.04 48.09
C ILE A 22 -18.33 -5.66 47.97
N PRO A 23 -17.44 -5.90 48.94
CA PRO A 23 -16.00 -5.68 48.73
C PRO A 23 -15.41 -6.56 47.65
N ALA A 24 -15.78 -7.85 47.57
CA ALA A 24 -15.27 -8.73 46.51
C ALA A 24 -15.69 -8.27 45.12
N VAL A 25 -16.93 -7.85 44.92
CA VAL A 25 -17.42 -7.25 43.67
C VAL A 25 -16.77 -5.88 43.42
N TYR A 26 -16.58 -5.07 44.49
CA TYR A 26 -15.89 -3.78 44.37
C TYR A 26 -14.42 -3.96 44.05
N TYR A 27 -13.72 -4.93 44.64
CA TYR A 27 -12.33 -5.25 44.34
C TYR A 27 -12.18 -5.95 42.98
N SER A 28 -13.12 -6.80 42.56
CA SER A 28 -13.11 -7.42 41.23
C SER A 28 -13.45 -6.43 40.10
N LYS A 29 -14.11 -5.31 40.41
CA LYS A 29 -14.39 -4.21 39.50
C LYS A 29 -13.34 -3.11 39.53
N ARG A 30 -12.38 -3.12 40.47
CA ARG A 30 -11.21 -2.26 40.36
C ARG A 30 -10.32 -2.85 39.28
N GLU A 31 -10.42 -2.31 38.08
CA GLU A 31 -9.34 -2.41 37.11
C GLU A 31 -8.04 -2.02 37.82
N GLY A 32 -7.05 -2.89 37.81
CA GLY A 32 -5.71 -2.56 38.33
C GLY A 32 -5.20 -1.28 37.70
N PRO A 33 -4.20 -0.62 38.28
CA PRO A 33 -3.66 0.59 37.71
C PRO A 33 -3.12 0.30 36.30
N LYS A 34 -3.74 0.96 35.31
CA LYS A 34 -3.30 0.85 33.91
C LYS A 34 -1.86 1.34 33.78
N ARG A 35 -1.07 0.62 33.00
CA ARG A 35 0.33 0.97 32.75
C ARG A 35 0.51 1.68 31.40
N PRO A 36 1.60 2.47 31.21
CA PRO A 36 1.92 3.05 29.92
C PRO A 36 2.17 1.98 28.87
N TYR A 37 1.84 2.29 27.62
CA TYR A 37 2.23 1.52 26.45
C TYR A 37 3.67 1.87 26.08
N THR A 38 4.57 0.89 26.23
CA THR A 38 6.02 1.11 26.09
C THR A 38 6.52 0.74 24.69
N LEU A 39 7.80 1.03 24.44
CA LEU A 39 8.46 0.63 23.19
C LEU A 39 8.56 -0.91 23.07
N ASP A 40 8.74 -1.63 24.17
CA ASP A 40 8.73 -3.10 24.17
C ASP A 40 7.35 -3.65 23.80
N ASP A 41 6.27 -2.99 24.22
CA ASP A 41 4.91 -3.36 23.81
C ASP A 41 4.70 -3.13 22.30
N TYR A 42 5.26 -2.06 21.76
CA TYR A 42 5.24 -1.81 20.31
C TYR A 42 5.95 -2.91 19.51
N PHE A 43 7.02 -3.47 20.03
CA PHE A 43 7.74 -4.58 19.40
C PHE A 43 7.15 -5.96 19.69
N ASN A 44 6.17 -6.06 20.57
CA ASN A 44 5.56 -7.33 20.94
C ASN A 44 4.57 -7.80 19.88
N ASP A 45 4.86 -8.91 19.24
CA ASP A 45 4.03 -9.48 18.16
C ASP A 45 2.65 -9.96 18.62
N THR A 46 2.45 -10.14 19.93
CA THR A 46 1.12 -10.49 20.46
C THR A 46 0.20 -9.29 20.62
N ILE A 47 0.74 -8.07 20.66
CA ILE A 47 -0.01 -6.81 20.77
C ILE A 47 -0.18 -6.19 19.39
N ARG A 48 -0.90 -6.90 18.52
CA ARG A 48 -1.20 -6.49 17.15
C ARG A 48 -2.62 -6.86 16.80
N TRP A 49 -3.27 -6.01 16.01
CA TRP A 49 -4.55 -6.37 15.44
C TRP A 49 -4.37 -7.43 14.34
N ARG A 50 -5.41 -8.21 14.15
CA ARG A 50 -5.43 -9.32 13.19
C ARG A 50 -6.44 -9.05 12.10
N ALA A 51 -6.05 -9.42 10.89
CA ALA A 51 -6.93 -9.54 9.74
C ALA A 51 -7.47 -10.97 9.66
N TYR A 52 -8.54 -11.14 8.91
CA TYR A 52 -9.00 -12.47 8.48
C TYR A 52 -8.75 -12.60 6.98
N ASN A 53 -7.70 -13.33 6.62
CA ASN A 53 -7.33 -13.54 5.23
C ASN A 53 -8.09 -14.72 4.66
N LEU A 54 -8.81 -14.50 3.57
CA LEU A 54 -9.48 -15.54 2.82
C LEU A 54 -9.20 -15.36 1.33
N TYR A 55 -9.42 -16.45 0.58
CA TYR A 55 -9.27 -16.48 -0.87
C TYR A 55 -10.50 -17.14 -1.49
N TRP A 56 -11.30 -16.36 -2.23
CA TRP A 56 -12.48 -16.89 -2.93
C TRP A 56 -12.05 -17.81 -4.07
N ILE A 57 -12.57 -19.04 -4.10
CA ILE A 57 -12.34 -20.00 -5.18
C ILE A 57 -13.60 -20.24 -6.01
N SER A 58 -14.73 -19.73 -5.58
CA SER A 58 -16.00 -19.74 -6.31
C SER A 58 -16.90 -18.59 -5.82
N ASP A 59 -18.15 -18.58 -6.27
CA ASP A 59 -19.12 -17.60 -5.77
C ASP A 59 -19.62 -17.90 -4.35
N LYS A 60 -19.38 -19.12 -3.85
CA LYS A 60 -19.87 -19.57 -2.55
C LYS A 60 -18.79 -20.06 -1.60
N GLU A 61 -17.61 -20.36 -2.10
CA GLU A 61 -16.56 -21.03 -1.32
C GLU A 61 -15.28 -20.23 -1.28
N PHE A 62 -14.63 -20.25 -0.13
CA PHE A 62 -13.34 -19.64 0.09
C PHE A 62 -12.40 -20.52 0.91
N LEU A 63 -11.11 -20.26 0.76
CA LEU A 63 -10.05 -20.88 1.53
C LEU A 63 -9.58 -19.91 2.63
N HIS A 64 -9.33 -20.45 3.82
CA HIS A 64 -8.78 -19.72 4.94
C HIS A 64 -7.66 -20.51 5.60
N LYS A 65 -6.51 -19.87 5.80
CA LYS A 65 -5.37 -20.41 6.52
C LYS A 65 -5.48 -20.09 8.00
N THR A 66 -5.55 -21.13 8.82
CA THR A 66 -5.57 -21.03 10.28
C THR A 66 -4.18 -20.77 10.86
N ARG A 67 -4.11 -20.42 12.14
CA ARG A 67 -2.84 -20.09 12.83
C ARG A 67 -1.85 -21.25 12.85
N ASP A 68 -2.35 -22.49 12.90
CA ASP A 68 -1.53 -23.70 12.86
C ASP A 68 -1.02 -24.06 11.45
N GLY A 69 -1.41 -23.25 10.44
CA GLY A 69 -0.96 -23.40 9.06
C GLY A 69 -1.80 -24.33 8.19
N ASN A 70 -2.89 -24.87 8.70
CA ASN A 70 -3.85 -25.64 7.90
C ASN A 70 -4.71 -24.71 7.04
N ILE A 71 -5.08 -25.18 5.86
CA ILE A 71 -6.01 -24.49 4.97
C ILE A 71 -7.37 -25.18 5.03
N PHE A 72 -8.41 -24.43 5.35
CA PHE A 72 -9.79 -24.92 5.38
C PHE A 72 -10.59 -24.32 4.22
N LEU A 73 -11.44 -25.17 3.65
CA LEU A 73 -12.47 -24.77 2.71
C LEU A 73 -13.74 -24.44 3.49
N HIS A 74 -14.28 -23.24 3.27
CA HIS A 74 -15.52 -22.76 3.86
C HIS A 74 -16.56 -22.54 2.76
N ASN A 75 -17.80 -22.93 3.04
CA ASN A 75 -18.95 -22.59 2.22
C ASN A 75 -19.74 -21.46 2.88
N ALA A 76 -19.79 -20.29 2.24
CA ALA A 76 -20.45 -19.11 2.77
C ALA A 76 -21.97 -19.26 2.92
N GLU A 77 -22.60 -20.10 2.09
CA GLU A 77 -24.06 -20.34 2.13
C GLU A 77 -24.46 -21.30 3.24
N THR A 78 -23.80 -22.45 3.33
CA THR A 78 -24.10 -23.49 4.34
C THR A 78 -23.37 -23.32 5.64
N GLN A 79 -22.27 -22.53 5.64
CA GLN A 79 -21.32 -22.34 6.75
C GLN A 79 -20.59 -23.64 7.16
N GLU A 80 -20.58 -24.64 6.28
CA GLU A 80 -19.79 -25.83 6.47
C GLU A 80 -18.32 -25.57 6.20
N GLU A 81 -17.46 -26.24 6.95
CA GLU A 81 -16.01 -26.19 6.76
C GLU A 81 -15.42 -27.59 6.67
N SER A 82 -14.33 -27.73 5.92
CA SER A 82 -13.57 -28.96 5.80
C SER A 82 -12.10 -28.67 5.58
N LEU A 83 -11.25 -29.60 6.01
CA LEU A 83 -9.80 -29.49 5.76
C LEU A 83 -9.53 -29.62 4.25
N TYR A 84 -8.88 -28.60 3.70
CA TYR A 84 -8.50 -28.55 2.29
C TYR A 84 -7.05 -28.97 2.07
N LEU A 85 -6.14 -28.49 2.93
CA LEU A 85 -4.71 -28.71 2.84
C LEU A 85 -4.09 -28.69 4.23
N SER A 86 -3.40 -29.78 4.59
CA SER A 86 -2.73 -29.89 5.88
C SER A 86 -1.41 -29.12 5.92
N ASN A 87 -1.09 -28.55 7.06
CA ASN A 87 0.21 -27.93 7.33
C ASN A 87 1.39 -28.91 7.13
N SER A 88 1.15 -30.21 7.34
CA SER A 88 2.16 -31.25 7.12
C SER A 88 2.59 -31.36 5.66
N THR A 89 1.73 -31.03 4.71
CA THR A 89 2.04 -31.01 3.27
C THR A 89 3.05 -29.89 2.96
N PHE A 90 2.88 -28.72 3.54
CA PHE A 90 3.86 -27.62 3.46
C PHE A 90 5.22 -28.05 4.01
N ALA A 91 5.22 -28.74 5.15
CA ALA A 91 6.44 -29.17 5.82
C ALA A 91 7.26 -30.18 5.00
N GLN A 92 6.62 -30.99 4.14
CA GLN A 92 7.32 -31.97 3.30
C GLN A 92 8.33 -31.33 2.35
N VAL A 93 8.08 -30.11 1.89
CA VAL A 93 8.93 -29.37 0.94
C VAL A 93 9.46 -28.06 1.52
N ASP A 94 9.25 -27.84 2.81
CA ASP A 94 9.61 -26.59 3.51
C ASP A 94 9.00 -25.36 2.81
N ALA A 95 7.73 -25.47 2.44
CA ALA A 95 7.04 -24.41 1.70
C ALA A 95 6.53 -23.32 2.62
N SER A 96 6.64 -22.08 2.15
CA SER A 96 6.13 -20.87 2.81
C SER A 96 4.80 -20.39 2.24
N ASP A 97 4.50 -20.76 1.01
CA ASP A 97 3.28 -20.33 0.30
C ASP A 97 2.82 -21.38 -0.72
N TYR A 98 1.63 -21.18 -1.27
CA TYR A 98 1.03 -22.08 -2.24
C TYR A 98 0.22 -21.32 -3.29
N LEU A 99 0.12 -21.87 -4.51
CA LEU A 99 -0.61 -21.30 -5.63
C LEU A 99 -1.47 -22.40 -6.27
N LEU A 100 -2.79 -22.15 -6.38
CA LEU A 100 -3.73 -23.09 -6.97
C LEU A 100 -3.73 -22.99 -8.50
N SER A 101 -3.76 -24.14 -9.19
CA SER A 101 -4.02 -24.18 -10.62
C SER A 101 -5.44 -23.71 -10.96
N GLY A 102 -5.66 -23.32 -12.23
CA GLY A 102 -6.96 -22.83 -12.67
C GLY A 102 -8.11 -23.85 -12.58
N ASP A 103 -7.80 -25.14 -12.58
CA ASP A 103 -8.75 -26.25 -12.38
C ASP A 103 -8.81 -26.74 -10.92
N TYR A 104 -8.05 -26.13 -10.01
CA TYR A 104 -7.90 -26.52 -8.61
C TYR A 104 -7.39 -27.95 -8.37
N LYS A 105 -6.89 -28.62 -9.40
CA LYS A 105 -6.34 -29.97 -9.30
C LYS A 105 -4.93 -29.97 -8.71
N TYR A 106 -4.13 -28.99 -9.07
CA TYR A 106 -2.74 -28.91 -8.67
C TYR A 106 -2.47 -27.70 -7.79
N ILE A 107 -1.45 -27.83 -6.94
CA ILE A 107 -0.93 -26.75 -6.11
C ILE A 107 0.57 -26.62 -6.35
N ALA A 108 1.06 -25.43 -6.65
CA ALA A 108 2.46 -25.10 -6.65
C ALA A 108 2.86 -24.63 -5.26
N PHE A 109 3.71 -25.40 -4.58
CA PHE A 109 4.28 -25.01 -3.29
C PHE A 109 5.57 -24.23 -3.51
N GLU A 110 5.66 -23.07 -2.87
CA GLU A 110 6.79 -22.15 -2.95
C GLU A 110 7.73 -22.35 -1.76
N SER A 111 9.00 -22.60 -2.05
CA SER A 111 10.07 -22.80 -1.06
C SER A 111 11.33 -22.05 -1.47
N ASN A 112 12.32 -21.99 -0.57
CA ASN A 112 13.58 -21.26 -0.81
C ASN A 112 13.40 -19.82 -1.23
N TYR A 113 12.41 -19.14 -0.61
CA TYR A 113 12.13 -17.73 -0.86
C TYR A 113 13.35 -16.86 -0.56
N THR A 114 13.77 -16.07 -1.55
CA THR A 114 14.88 -15.11 -1.40
C THR A 114 14.44 -13.76 -1.96
N GLU A 115 14.30 -12.77 -1.07
CA GLU A 115 13.92 -11.41 -1.44
C GLU A 115 14.95 -10.78 -2.39
N ASN A 116 14.46 -10.06 -3.42
CA ASN A 116 15.28 -9.23 -4.29
C ASN A 116 15.00 -7.74 -4.04
N TRP A 117 13.93 -7.19 -4.62
CA TRP A 117 13.46 -5.83 -4.34
C TRP A 117 12.15 -5.86 -3.53
N ARG A 118 11.39 -4.77 -3.51
CA ARG A 118 10.15 -4.67 -2.72
C ARG A 118 9.13 -5.77 -3.03
N HIS A 119 8.97 -6.13 -4.31
CA HIS A 119 8.00 -7.12 -4.77
C HIS A 119 8.62 -8.39 -5.34
N SER A 120 9.82 -8.29 -5.90
CA SER A 120 10.50 -9.41 -6.56
C SER A 120 11.26 -10.28 -5.58
N PHE A 121 11.27 -11.56 -5.90
CA PHE A 121 11.99 -12.60 -5.17
C PHE A 121 12.28 -13.78 -6.11
N THR A 122 13.12 -14.67 -5.67
CA THR A 122 13.30 -15.97 -6.30
C THR A 122 12.80 -17.06 -5.37
N ALA A 123 12.33 -18.17 -5.94
CA ALA A 123 11.87 -19.32 -5.19
C ALA A 123 12.01 -20.61 -6.01
N SER A 124 11.84 -21.75 -5.33
CA SER A 124 11.69 -23.06 -5.93
C SER A 124 10.23 -23.49 -5.82
N TYR A 125 9.73 -24.23 -6.81
CA TYR A 125 8.33 -24.67 -6.84
C TYR A 125 8.24 -26.18 -6.93
N SER A 126 7.37 -26.78 -6.10
CA SER A 126 7.02 -28.20 -6.10
C SER A 126 5.54 -28.35 -6.41
N ILE A 127 5.19 -29.16 -7.38
CA ILE A 127 3.80 -29.36 -7.81
C ILE A 127 3.19 -30.54 -7.07
N TYR A 128 2.05 -30.32 -6.44
CA TYR A 128 1.28 -31.27 -5.68
C TYR A 128 -0.03 -31.61 -6.39
N ASP A 129 -0.33 -32.89 -6.58
CA ASP A 129 -1.60 -33.37 -7.12
C ASP A 129 -2.56 -33.63 -5.97
N ARG A 130 -3.66 -32.89 -5.93
CA ARG A 130 -4.66 -33.00 -4.87
C ARG A 130 -5.49 -34.30 -4.96
N GLU A 131 -5.69 -34.84 -6.15
CA GLU A 131 -6.47 -36.08 -6.34
C GLU A 131 -5.72 -37.30 -5.82
N THR A 132 -4.42 -37.35 -6.06
CA THR A 132 -3.56 -38.45 -5.58
C THR A 132 -2.96 -38.17 -4.23
N SER A 133 -3.04 -36.93 -3.74
CA SER A 133 -2.41 -36.46 -2.50
C SER A 133 -0.90 -36.69 -2.47
N THR A 134 -0.23 -36.50 -3.61
CA THR A 134 1.21 -36.71 -3.78
C THR A 134 1.87 -35.58 -4.56
N PHE A 135 3.17 -35.36 -4.31
CA PHE A 135 3.98 -34.48 -5.15
C PHE A 135 4.25 -35.14 -6.51
N VAL A 136 4.08 -34.38 -7.58
CA VAL A 136 4.31 -34.84 -8.94
C VAL A 136 5.83 -34.91 -9.20
N THR A 137 6.29 -36.04 -9.68
CA THR A 137 7.68 -36.25 -10.09
C THR A 137 7.89 -35.91 -11.56
N GLY A 138 9.10 -35.53 -11.95
CA GLY A 138 9.45 -35.30 -13.36
C GLY A 138 8.93 -33.99 -13.95
N VAL A 139 8.49 -33.04 -13.13
CA VAL A 139 8.05 -31.71 -13.62
C VAL A 139 9.23 -30.90 -14.17
N ASN A 140 10.43 -31.14 -13.67
CA ASN A 140 11.71 -30.58 -14.15
C ASN A 140 11.75 -29.04 -14.16
N LEU A 141 11.30 -28.41 -13.06
CA LEU A 141 11.43 -26.98 -12.88
C LEU A 141 12.86 -26.59 -12.43
N PRO A 142 13.37 -25.40 -12.82
CA PRO A 142 14.59 -24.85 -12.27
C PRO A 142 14.49 -24.67 -10.77
N THR A 143 15.63 -24.74 -10.07
CA THR A 143 15.67 -24.44 -8.63
C THR A 143 15.52 -22.96 -8.30
N VAL A 144 15.82 -22.09 -9.28
CA VAL A 144 15.68 -20.64 -9.13
C VAL A 144 14.67 -20.13 -10.16
N VAL A 145 13.50 -19.77 -9.67
CA VAL A 145 12.41 -19.23 -10.48
C VAL A 145 12.13 -17.80 -10.03
N GLN A 146 12.09 -16.87 -10.99
CA GLN A 146 11.88 -15.44 -10.74
C GLN A 146 10.41 -15.05 -10.70
N TYR A 147 9.56 -15.78 -11.40
CA TYR A 147 8.11 -15.58 -11.41
C TYR A 147 7.41 -16.87 -11.82
N PHE A 148 6.27 -17.17 -11.21
CA PHE A 148 5.45 -18.33 -11.50
C PHE A 148 3.97 -17.91 -11.66
N SER A 149 3.28 -18.38 -12.71
CA SER A 149 1.89 -18.01 -12.95
C SER A 149 1.10 -19.17 -13.59
N TRP A 150 0.08 -19.65 -12.89
CA TRP A 150 -0.91 -20.55 -13.45
C TRP A 150 -1.78 -19.83 -14.47
N ALA A 151 -2.16 -20.50 -15.58
CA ALA A 151 -3.22 -20.04 -16.45
C ALA A 151 -4.56 -20.00 -15.68
N PRO A 152 -5.52 -19.15 -16.10
CA PRO A 152 -6.78 -19.01 -15.37
C PRO A 152 -7.70 -20.24 -15.45
N LYS A 153 -7.47 -21.14 -16.40
CA LYS A 153 -8.20 -22.38 -16.57
C LYS A 153 -7.24 -23.55 -16.82
N GLY A 154 -7.63 -24.74 -16.38
CA GLY A 154 -6.79 -25.93 -16.50
C GLY A 154 -5.56 -25.87 -15.61
N ASN A 155 -4.48 -26.54 -16.02
CA ASN A 155 -3.23 -26.60 -15.27
C ASN A 155 -1.99 -26.24 -16.09
N LYS A 156 -2.17 -25.46 -17.14
CA LYS A 156 -1.10 -24.79 -17.87
C LYS A 156 -0.47 -23.73 -16.98
N PHE A 157 0.84 -23.57 -17.03
CA PHE A 157 1.52 -22.53 -16.28
C PHE A 157 2.75 -21.99 -17.01
N ALA A 158 3.11 -20.77 -16.67
CA ALA A 158 4.32 -20.11 -17.14
C ALA A 158 5.24 -19.76 -15.96
N TYR A 159 6.50 -19.67 -16.24
CA TYR A 159 7.50 -19.18 -15.27
C TYR A 159 8.62 -18.42 -15.96
N VAL A 160 9.32 -17.62 -15.18
CA VAL A 160 10.52 -16.91 -15.62
C VAL A 160 11.72 -17.44 -14.84
N SER A 161 12.75 -17.82 -15.58
CA SER A 161 14.04 -18.25 -15.03
C SER A 161 15.15 -17.72 -15.92
N ASP A 162 16.24 -17.24 -15.32
CA ASP A 162 17.36 -16.62 -16.04
C ASP A 162 16.91 -15.58 -17.07
N TYR A 163 15.91 -14.75 -16.66
CA TYR A 163 15.35 -13.62 -17.45
C TYR A 163 14.61 -14.03 -18.73
N ASN A 164 14.24 -15.32 -18.85
CA ASN A 164 13.50 -15.85 -19.98
C ASN A 164 12.18 -16.49 -19.58
N VAL A 165 11.20 -16.37 -20.45
CA VAL A 165 9.87 -16.92 -20.30
C VAL A 165 9.83 -18.35 -20.80
N PHE A 166 9.23 -19.22 -19.98
CA PHE A 166 8.91 -20.62 -20.27
C PHE A 166 7.45 -20.90 -19.94
N PHE A 167 6.85 -21.87 -20.60
CA PHE A 167 5.57 -22.40 -20.17
C PHE A 167 5.50 -23.92 -20.35
N LYS A 168 4.57 -24.53 -19.60
CA LYS A 168 4.21 -25.94 -19.76
C LYS A 168 2.72 -26.03 -20.09
N PRO A 169 2.36 -26.72 -21.21
CA PRO A 169 0.96 -26.89 -21.61
C PRO A 169 0.10 -27.63 -20.57
N GLU A 170 0.73 -28.49 -19.80
CA GLU A 170 0.19 -29.18 -18.63
C GLU A 170 1.35 -29.58 -17.71
N VAL A 171 1.06 -29.97 -16.47
CA VAL A 171 2.07 -30.24 -15.44
C VAL A 171 3.11 -31.27 -15.89
N SER A 172 2.68 -32.34 -16.58
CA SER A 172 3.57 -33.43 -17.03
C SER A 172 4.13 -33.25 -18.45
N ALA A 173 3.77 -32.18 -19.14
CA ALA A 173 4.25 -31.91 -20.50
C ALA A 173 5.70 -31.44 -20.53
N GLU A 174 6.33 -31.51 -21.70
CA GLU A 174 7.62 -30.88 -21.92
C GLU A 174 7.54 -29.35 -21.81
N THR A 175 8.62 -28.77 -21.30
CA THR A 175 8.72 -27.30 -21.19
C THR A 175 8.94 -26.69 -22.54
N VAL A 176 8.21 -25.60 -22.82
CA VAL A 176 8.39 -24.76 -24.01
C VAL A 176 9.12 -23.49 -23.64
N GLN A 177 10.28 -23.25 -24.24
CA GLN A 177 10.99 -21.99 -24.08
C GLN A 177 10.45 -20.95 -25.07
N VAL A 178 9.98 -19.82 -24.53
CA VAL A 178 9.39 -18.74 -25.32
C VAL A 178 10.46 -17.71 -25.75
N THR A 179 11.33 -17.33 -24.82
CA THR A 179 12.40 -16.35 -25.08
C THR A 179 13.77 -16.94 -24.77
N ASN A 180 14.80 -16.43 -25.46
CA ASN A 180 16.18 -16.88 -25.29
C ASN A 180 17.20 -15.70 -25.24
N ASN A 181 16.68 -14.48 -25.27
CA ASN A 181 17.52 -13.26 -25.29
C ASN A 181 17.67 -12.61 -23.90
N GLY A 182 17.14 -13.25 -22.85
CA GLY A 182 17.22 -12.74 -21.49
C GLY A 182 18.68 -12.59 -21.03
N LYS A 183 18.98 -11.47 -20.42
CA LYS A 183 20.30 -11.16 -19.89
C LYS A 183 20.20 -10.20 -18.71
N LYS A 184 20.78 -10.57 -17.60
CA LYS A 184 20.80 -9.75 -16.39
C LYS A 184 21.20 -8.32 -16.70
N ASN A 185 20.42 -7.36 -16.18
CA ASN A 185 20.64 -5.92 -16.33
C ASN A 185 20.53 -5.37 -17.76
N GLU A 186 20.15 -6.18 -18.73
CA GLU A 186 20.02 -5.74 -20.13
C GLU A 186 18.65 -6.05 -20.71
N ILE A 187 18.26 -7.33 -20.79
CA ILE A 187 16.97 -7.76 -21.34
C ILE A 187 16.25 -8.62 -20.33
N LEU A 188 15.07 -8.19 -19.92
CA LEU A 188 14.20 -8.94 -19.01
C LEU A 188 12.92 -9.31 -19.73
N ASN A 189 12.56 -10.60 -19.69
CA ASN A 189 11.32 -11.10 -20.26
C ASN A 189 10.40 -11.63 -19.17
N GLY A 190 9.16 -11.18 -19.15
CA GLY A 190 8.12 -11.67 -18.25
C GLY A 190 8.22 -11.21 -16.79
N ILE A 191 9.21 -10.42 -16.48
CA ILE A 191 9.40 -9.77 -15.17
C ILE A 191 9.75 -8.30 -15.36
N PRO A 192 9.37 -7.43 -14.40
CA PRO A 192 9.74 -6.03 -14.46
C PRO A 192 11.21 -5.81 -14.07
N ASP A 193 11.80 -4.74 -14.59
CA ASP A 193 13.03 -4.17 -14.05
C ASP A 193 12.72 -3.37 -12.79
N TRP A 194 13.76 -2.77 -12.17
CA TRP A 194 13.57 -2.06 -10.91
C TRP A 194 12.47 -0.99 -10.99
N VAL A 195 12.51 -0.14 -12.04
CA VAL A 195 11.58 1.00 -12.14
C VAL A 195 10.15 0.58 -12.47
N TYR A 196 9.96 -0.42 -13.32
CA TYR A 196 8.62 -0.95 -13.59
C TYR A 196 8.03 -1.71 -12.39
N GLU A 197 8.86 -2.42 -11.66
CA GLU A 197 8.44 -3.10 -10.43
C GLU A 197 7.94 -2.11 -9.38
N GLU A 198 8.73 -1.08 -9.10
CA GLU A 198 8.44 -0.11 -8.03
C GLU A 198 7.38 0.90 -8.43
N GLU A 199 7.46 1.47 -9.63
CA GLU A 199 6.71 2.66 -10.00
C GLU A 199 5.53 2.41 -10.94
N VAL A 200 5.45 1.27 -11.59
CA VAL A 200 4.40 1.00 -12.58
C VAL A 200 3.47 -0.13 -12.14
N PHE A 201 4.00 -1.32 -11.88
CA PHE A 201 3.18 -2.51 -11.61
C PHE A 201 2.95 -2.80 -10.13
N ALA A 202 3.83 -2.39 -9.24
CA ALA A 202 3.84 -2.83 -7.84
C ALA A 202 3.71 -4.37 -7.75
N SER A 203 4.47 -5.07 -8.57
CA SER A 203 4.41 -6.52 -8.78
C SER A 203 5.74 -7.05 -9.28
N ASN A 204 5.99 -8.33 -9.03
CA ASN A 204 7.17 -9.06 -9.52
C ASN A 204 6.95 -9.74 -10.87
N GLY A 205 5.77 -9.62 -11.49
CA GLY A 205 5.43 -10.28 -12.73
C GLY A 205 5.06 -9.34 -13.86
N ALA A 206 5.40 -9.72 -15.09
CA ALA A 206 5.02 -9.05 -16.33
C ALA A 206 4.55 -10.08 -17.37
N ILE A 207 3.70 -10.97 -16.92
CA ILE A 207 3.02 -12.01 -17.70
C ILE A 207 1.52 -11.90 -17.46
N TRP A 208 0.71 -11.97 -18.53
CA TRP A 208 -0.73 -11.88 -18.48
C TRP A 208 -1.36 -12.95 -19.38
N TRP A 209 -2.04 -13.90 -18.78
CA TRP A 209 -2.79 -14.93 -19.48
C TRP A 209 -4.08 -14.39 -20.07
N SER A 210 -4.43 -14.81 -21.29
CA SER A 210 -5.78 -14.60 -21.84
C SER A 210 -6.84 -15.36 -21.04
N THR A 211 -8.10 -15.08 -21.24
CA THR A 211 -9.21 -15.55 -20.39
C THR A 211 -9.33 -17.08 -20.28
N SER A 212 -8.93 -17.83 -21.30
CA SER A 212 -8.86 -19.30 -21.24
C SER A 212 -7.44 -19.85 -21.08
N GLY A 213 -6.41 -19.00 -21.20
CA GLY A 213 -5.03 -19.43 -21.28
C GLY A 213 -4.55 -19.80 -22.69
N LYS A 214 -5.33 -19.50 -23.71
CA LYS A 214 -4.94 -19.70 -25.12
C LYS A 214 -3.70 -18.87 -25.48
N TYR A 215 -3.68 -17.60 -25.08
CA TYR A 215 -2.59 -16.68 -25.30
C TYR A 215 -1.87 -16.31 -24.00
N LEU A 216 -0.57 -16.09 -24.14
CA LEU A 216 0.30 -15.59 -23.09
C LEU A 216 0.91 -14.26 -23.54
N ALA A 217 0.55 -13.17 -22.88
CA ALA A 217 1.22 -11.89 -23.08
C ALA A 217 2.37 -11.76 -22.10
N TYR A 218 3.50 -11.24 -22.56
CA TYR A 218 4.63 -10.92 -21.70
C TYR A 218 5.32 -9.64 -22.15
N LEU A 219 5.96 -8.98 -21.21
CA LEU A 219 6.71 -7.77 -21.46
C LEU A 219 8.20 -8.10 -21.65
N GLU A 220 8.80 -7.55 -22.70
CA GLU A 220 10.26 -7.47 -22.85
C GLU A 220 10.70 -6.07 -22.45
N LEU A 221 11.56 -5.98 -21.44
CA LEU A 221 12.17 -4.72 -21.01
C LEU A 221 13.63 -4.67 -21.41
N ASN A 222 14.01 -3.58 -22.06
CA ASN A 222 15.38 -3.33 -22.50
C ASN A 222 15.99 -2.19 -21.70
N ASP A 223 16.98 -2.54 -20.89
CA ASP A 223 17.76 -1.63 -20.04
C ASP A 223 19.18 -1.36 -20.57
N THR A 224 19.48 -1.77 -21.79
CA THR A 224 20.84 -1.68 -22.36
C THR A 224 21.39 -0.24 -22.30
N ASP A 225 20.55 0.75 -22.56
CA ASP A 225 20.92 2.17 -22.55
C ASP A 225 20.61 2.87 -21.22
N VAL A 226 20.09 2.16 -20.22
CA VAL A 226 19.77 2.72 -18.91
C VAL A 226 21.02 2.73 -18.04
N GLN A 227 21.29 3.87 -17.44
CA GLN A 227 22.43 4.01 -16.54
C GLN A 227 22.25 3.18 -15.30
N LYS A 228 23.34 2.54 -14.84
CA LYS A 228 23.35 1.69 -13.65
C LYS A 228 23.71 2.48 -12.42
N VAL A 229 23.07 2.13 -11.29
CA VAL A 229 23.50 2.54 -9.96
C VAL A 229 24.21 1.35 -9.30
N GLU A 230 25.05 1.66 -8.34
CA GLU A 230 25.81 0.66 -7.60
C GLU A 230 25.97 1.07 -6.16
N PHE A 231 26.01 0.05 -5.27
CA PHE A 231 26.35 0.23 -3.87
C PHE A 231 27.18 -0.96 -3.39
N SER A 232 27.95 -0.74 -2.33
CA SER A 232 28.72 -1.80 -1.70
C SER A 232 27.83 -2.65 -0.81
N TRP A 233 27.93 -3.96 -0.97
CA TRP A 233 27.40 -4.93 -0.03
C TRP A 233 28.57 -5.44 0.81
N TYR A 234 28.56 -5.12 2.09
CA TYR A 234 29.69 -5.41 2.98
C TYR A 234 29.73 -6.88 3.38
N GLY A 235 28.60 -7.47 3.73
CA GLY A 235 28.49 -8.89 4.05
C GLY A 235 29.47 -9.32 5.13
N THR A 236 29.96 -10.56 4.99
CA THR A 236 30.93 -11.16 5.91
C THR A 236 32.28 -11.47 5.26
N ASP A 237 32.39 -11.30 3.94
CA ASP A 237 33.62 -11.56 3.19
C ASP A 237 34.67 -10.49 3.45
N GLN A 238 35.94 -10.83 3.21
CA GLN A 238 37.04 -9.88 3.37
C GLN A 238 36.92 -8.66 2.45
N TYR A 239 36.41 -8.86 1.24
CA TYR A 239 36.19 -7.79 0.26
C TYR A 239 34.69 -7.59 0.03
N PRO A 240 34.19 -6.35 0.12
CA PRO A 240 32.81 -6.05 -0.21
C PRO A 240 32.48 -6.41 -1.65
N GLN A 241 31.22 -6.80 -1.88
CA GLN A 241 30.69 -6.98 -3.23
C GLN A 241 30.07 -5.68 -3.72
N THR A 242 30.13 -5.44 -5.04
CA THR A 242 29.42 -4.34 -5.67
C THR A 242 28.11 -4.86 -6.24
N ILE A 243 27.00 -4.33 -5.76
CA ILE A 243 25.67 -4.57 -6.32
C ILE A 243 25.41 -3.50 -7.38
N THR A 244 25.05 -3.95 -8.60
CA THR A 244 24.84 -3.06 -9.74
C THR A 244 23.55 -3.42 -10.45
N PHE A 245 22.72 -2.43 -10.78
CA PHE A 245 21.47 -2.63 -11.52
C PHE A 245 21.07 -1.36 -12.29
N PRO A 246 20.30 -1.49 -13.40
CA PRO A 246 19.78 -0.35 -14.12
C PRO A 246 18.75 0.41 -13.29
N TYR A 247 18.91 1.73 -13.23
CA TYR A 247 18.02 2.62 -12.49
C TYR A 247 18.02 3.98 -13.20
N PRO A 248 16.95 4.34 -13.92
CA PRO A 248 16.91 5.61 -14.62
C PRO A 248 16.64 6.74 -13.64
N LYS A 249 17.55 7.67 -13.50
CA LYS A 249 17.34 8.90 -12.75
C LYS A 249 16.64 9.94 -13.61
N ALA A 250 16.05 10.96 -12.99
CA ALA A 250 15.33 12.03 -13.68
C ALA A 250 16.17 12.62 -14.84
N GLY A 251 15.56 12.69 -16.01
CA GLY A 251 16.19 13.22 -17.22
C GLY A 251 17.11 12.25 -17.97
N SER A 252 17.33 11.03 -17.46
CA SER A 252 18.17 10.02 -18.11
C SER A 252 17.38 9.12 -19.07
N ASN A 253 18.09 8.24 -19.76
CA ASN A 253 17.45 7.24 -20.63
C ASN A 253 16.53 6.33 -19.84
N LEU A 254 15.32 6.15 -20.36
CA LEU A 254 14.28 5.31 -19.74
C LEU A 254 14.32 3.90 -20.33
N THR A 255 13.95 2.91 -19.54
CA THR A 255 13.68 1.53 -19.93
C THR A 255 12.72 1.49 -21.13
N LYS A 256 13.02 0.68 -22.13
CA LYS A 256 12.16 0.47 -23.30
C LYS A 256 11.35 -0.80 -23.13
N ALA A 257 10.03 -0.68 -23.31
CA ALA A 257 9.08 -1.79 -23.17
C ALA A 257 8.53 -2.23 -24.52
N LYS A 258 8.45 -3.55 -24.72
CA LYS A 258 7.74 -4.17 -25.84
C LYS A 258 6.81 -5.26 -25.30
N LEU A 259 5.55 -5.24 -25.74
CA LEU A 259 4.58 -6.25 -25.40
C LEU A 259 4.49 -7.30 -26.52
N PHE A 260 4.65 -8.57 -26.14
CA PHE A 260 4.51 -9.71 -27.03
C PHE A 260 3.39 -10.63 -26.58
N VAL A 261 2.76 -11.29 -27.55
CA VAL A 261 1.74 -12.31 -27.30
C VAL A 261 2.17 -13.59 -28.01
N VAL A 262 2.08 -14.71 -27.29
CA VAL A 262 2.39 -16.06 -27.78
C VAL A 262 1.09 -16.88 -27.81
N ASP A 263 0.82 -17.56 -28.94
CA ASP A 263 -0.18 -18.61 -29.01
C ASP A 263 0.38 -19.88 -28.37
N THR A 264 -0.18 -20.31 -27.25
CA THR A 264 0.32 -21.49 -26.52
C THR A 264 0.04 -22.81 -27.24
N THR A 265 -0.83 -22.82 -28.24
CA THR A 265 -1.05 -23.97 -29.14
C THR A 265 -0.11 -24.01 -30.34
N ASN A 266 0.50 -22.86 -30.67
CA ASN A 266 1.53 -22.71 -31.69
C ASN A 266 2.63 -21.75 -31.20
N PRO A 267 3.52 -22.19 -30.30
CA PRO A 267 4.45 -21.32 -29.60
C PRO A 267 5.50 -20.65 -30.49
N SER A 268 5.66 -21.10 -31.75
CA SER A 268 6.50 -20.43 -32.74
C SER A 268 5.90 -19.10 -33.22
N GLN A 269 4.59 -18.90 -33.03
CA GLN A 269 3.90 -17.64 -33.33
C GLN A 269 3.95 -16.70 -32.13
N ARG A 270 4.91 -15.79 -32.21
CA ARG A 270 5.06 -14.67 -31.26
C ARG A 270 4.87 -13.37 -32.03
N THR A 271 3.92 -12.57 -31.61
CA THR A 271 3.59 -11.30 -32.25
C THR A 271 3.71 -10.14 -31.27
N GLN A 272 4.17 -9.01 -31.77
CA GLN A 272 4.26 -7.78 -30.97
C GLN A 272 2.92 -7.03 -31.01
N VAL A 273 2.49 -6.52 -29.85
CA VAL A 273 1.41 -5.55 -29.73
C VAL A 273 2.02 -4.17 -29.67
N PHE A 274 1.83 -3.38 -30.72
CA PHE A 274 2.48 -2.09 -30.86
C PHE A 274 1.70 -0.98 -30.15
N ALA A 275 2.42 -0.06 -29.51
CA ALA A 275 1.83 1.16 -29.01
C ALA A 275 1.26 2.01 -30.16
N PRO A 276 0.13 2.72 -29.95
CA PRO A 276 -0.42 3.60 -30.97
C PRO A 276 0.56 4.73 -31.32
N GLU A 277 0.43 5.26 -32.54
CA GLU A 277 1.38 6.27 -33.08
C GLU A 277 1.51 7.49 -32.15
N SER A 278 0.41 7.94 -31.55
CA SER A 278 0.42 9.09 -30.62
C SER A 278 1.27 8.86 -29.36
N ILE A 279 1.56 7.60 -29.03
CA ILE A 279 2.40 7.20 -27.89
C ILE A 279 3.80 6.84 -28.35
N SER A 280 3.94 6.06 -29.44
CA SER A 280 5.21 5.49 -29.90
C SER A 280 6.17 6.51 -30.51
N SER A 281 5.72 7.73 -30.78
CA SER A 281 6.56 8.83 -31.26
C SER A 281 7.61 9.32 -30.26
N GLY A 282 7.50 8.96 -29.00
CA GLY A 282 8.43 9.29 -27.93
C GLY A 282 8.56 8.19 -26.89
N ASP A 283 9.36 8.46 -25.87
CA ASP A 283 9.45 7.58 -24.69
C ASP A 283 8.06 7.44 -24.03
N HIS A 284 7.75 6.22 -23.63
CA HIS A 284 6.43 5.90 -23.08
C HIS A 284 6.51 4.77 -22.07
N ILE A 285 5.40 4.61 -21.33
CA ILE A 285 5.26 3.61 -20.28
C ILE A 285 4.05 2.74 -20.60
N LEU A 286 4.21 1.43 -20.51
CA LEU A 286 3.11 0.47 -20.53
C LEU A 286 2.60 0.30 -19.09
N CYS A 287 1.38 0.78 -18.80
CA CYS A 287 0.85 0.81 -17.44
C CYS A 287 0.08 -0.44 -17.06
N SER A 288 -0.70 -1.01 -17.97
CA SER A 288 -1.49 -2.20 -17.68
C SER A 288 -1.86 -2.97 -18.93
N VAL A 289 -2.07 -4.28 -18.76
CA VAL A 289 -2.58 -5.19 -19.77
C VAL A 289 -3.83 -5.87 -19.20
N THR A 290 -4.97 -5.74 -19.90
CA THR A 290 -6.24 -6.31 -19.49
C THR A 290 -6.80 -7.17 -20.60
N TRP A 291 -6.87 -8.48 -20.39
CA TRP A 291 -7.53 -9.39 -21.30
C TRP A 291 -9.05 -9.29 -21.16
N VAL A 292 -9.73 -9.04 -22.25
CA VAL A 292 -11.20 -8.95 -22.33
C VAL A 292 -11.79 -10.29 -22.74
N THR A 293 -11.28 -10.85 -23.82
CA THR A 293 -11.53 -12.21 -24.32
C THR A 293 -10.21 -12.81 -24.78
N ASP A 294 -10.19 -14.06 -25.23
CA ASP A 294 -8.97 -14.62 -25.83
C ASP A 294 -8.53 -13.86 -27.09
N GLU A 295 -9.48 -13.27 -27.82
CA GLU A 295 -9.18 -12.56 -29.06
C GLU A 295 -9.14 -11.02 -28.89
N ARG A 296 -9.25 -10.51 -27.66
CA ARG A 296 -9.27 -9.08 -27.38
C ARG A 296 -8.49 -8.73 -26.13
N VAL A 297 -7.57 -7.78 -26.26
CA VAL A 297 -6.75 -7.25 -25.16
C VAL A 297 -6.78 -5.73 -25.16
N ALA A 298 -6.81 -5.14 -23.97
CA ALA A 298 -6.72 -3.70 -23.76
C ALA A 298 -5.41 -3.36 -23.05
N VAL A 299 -4.73 -2.34 -23.55
CA VAL A 299 -3.47 -1.86 -22.97
C VAL A 299 -3.59 -0.36 -22.67
N GLN A 300 -3.17 0.04 -21.50
CA GLN A 300 -3.03 1.44 -21.14
C GLN A 300 -1.60 1.90 -21.40
N TRP A 301 -1.45 2.83 -22.32
CA TRP A 301 -0.19 3.45 -22.71
C TRP A 301 -0.10 4.87 -22.23
N LEU A 302 0.99 5.22 -21.58
CA LEU A 302 1.21 6.53 -20.96
C LEU A 302 2.46 7.18 -21.57
N THR A 303 2.40 8.46 -21.88
CA THR A 303 3.61 9.21 -22.29
C THR A 303 4.57 9.33 -21.11
N ARG A 304 5.84 9.54 -21.39
CA ARG A 304 6.86 9.78 -20.35
C ARG A 304 6.50 10.94 -19.43
N LYS A 305 5.84 12.00 -19.95
CA LYS A 305 5.32 13.12 -19.15
C LYS A 305 4.14 12.74 -18.26
N GLN A 306 3.50 11.60 -18.53
CA GLN A 306 2.41 11.03 -17.71
C GLN A 306 1.17 11.91 -17.57
N ASN A 307 0.96 12.82 -18.50
CA ASN A 307 -0.22 13.67 -18.61
C ASN A 307 -1.09 13.37 -19.84
N TYR A 308 -0.74 12.34 -20.61
CA TYR A 308 -1.50 11.84 -21.77
C TYR A 308 -1.48 10.33 -21.79
N LEU A 309 -2.67 9.73 -21.81
CA LEU A 309 -2.92 8.30 -21.75
C LEU A 309 -3.78 7.87 -22.94
N VAL A 310 -3.44 6.72 -23.51
CA VAL A 310 -4.30 6.02 -24.48
C VAL A 310 -4.65 4.64 -23.92
N VAL A 311 -5.94 4.36 -23.80
CA VAL A 311 -6.47 3.00 -23.64
C VAL A 311 -6.70 2.47 -25.05
N GLN A 312 -5.84 1.57 -25.50
CA GLN A 312 -5.95 0.95 -26.81
C GLN A 312 -6.49 -0.47 -26.70
N ILE A 313 -7.56 -0.76 -27.42
CA ILE A 313 -8.12 -2.09 -27.56
C ILE A 313 -7.62 -2.70 -28.87
N TYR A 314 -7.16 -3.94 -28.79
CA TYR A 314 -6.64 -4.72 -29.90
C TYR A 314 -7.44 -6.00 -30.09
N ASP A 315 -7.72 -6.35 -31.35
CA ASP A 315 -8.29 -7.65 -31.71
C ASP A 315 -7.29 -8.48 -32.52
N SER A 316 -7.26 -9.78 -32.27
CA SER A 316 -6.46 -10.72 -33.05
C SER A 316 -7.18 -11.09 -34.34
N ASP A 317 -6.45 -11.06 -35.46
CA ASP A 317 -6.92 -11.63 -36.75
C ASP A 317 -6.34 -13.03 -37.00
N GLY A 318 -5.72 -13.64 -35.98
CA GLY A 318 -5.01 -14.91 -36.04
C GLY A 318 -3.53 -14.82 -36.41
N SER A 319 -3.07 -13.67 -36.92
CA SER A 319 -1.68 -13.46 -37.29
C SER A 319 -1.05 -12.23 -36.61
N ARG A 320 -1.85 -11.25 -36.29
CA ARG A 320 -1.42 -10.01 -35.64
C ARG A 320 -2.52 -9.40 -34.79
N TRP A 321 -2.13 -8.48 -33.90
CA TRP A 321 -3.02 -7.71 -33.04
C TRP A 321 -3.26 -6.34 -33.67
N LYS A 322 -4.51 -6.05 -34.02
CA LYS A 322 -4.93 -4.82 -34.69
C LYS A 322 -5.65 -3.89 -33.74
N GLU A 323 -5.34 -2.60 -33.84
CA GLU A 323 -6.07 -1.56 -33.13
C GLU A 323 -7.53 -1.48 -33.64
N VAL A 324 -8.50 -1.56 -32.72
CA VAL A 324 -9.94 -1.51 -33.06
C VAL A 324 -10.64 -0.33 -32.42
N GLN A 325 -10.27 0.07 -31.22
CA GLN A 325 -10.84 1.21 -30.52
C GLN A 325 -9.85 1.81 -29.54
N ALA A 326 -9.85 3.13 -29.43
CA ALA A 326 -9.02 3.86 -28.48
C ALA A 326 -9.86 4.82 -27.64
N PHE A 327 -9.41 5.05 -26.41
CA PHE A 327 -9.88 6.14 -25.55
C PHE A 327 -8.67 6.95 -25.09
N GLU A 328 -8.76 8.25 -25.27
CA GLU A 328 -7.68 9.19 -24.91
C GLU A 328 -8.06 9.96 -23.65
N GLN A 329 -7.11 10.13 -22.75
CA GLN A 329 -7.24 10.92 -21.54
C GLN A 329 -6.04 11.86 -21.40
N ALA A 330 -6.31 13.12 -21.10
CA ALA A 330 -5.27 14.12 -20.90
C ALA A 330 -5.53 14.93 -19.64
N SER A 331 -4.45 15.42 -19.02
CA SER A 331 -4.53 16.37 -17.91
C SER A 331 -3.74 17.63 -18.26
N SER A 332 -4.34 18.79 -18.01
CA SER A 332 -3.68 20.10 -18.17
C SER A 332 -3.10 20.65 -16.86
N THR A 333 -3.45 20.05 -15.73
CA THR A 333 -3.09 20.56 -14.39
C THR A 333 -1.99 19.75 -13.71
N GLY A 334 -1.77 18.50 -14.16
CA GLY A 334 -0.77 17.61 -13.58
C GLY A 334 -0.73 16.26 -14.26
N TRP A 335 -0.48 15.22 -13.50
CA TRP A 335 -0.37 13.83 -13.96
C TRP A 335 -1.74 13.12 -13.94
N ILE A 336 -1.84 12.01 -14.63
CA ILE A 336 -3.04 11.16 -14.69
C ILE A 336 -2.97 10.07 -13.61
N GLY A 337 -4.08 9.88 -12.88
CA GLY A 337 -4.21 8.88 -11.81
C GLY A 337 -3.73 9.38 -10.46
N HIS A 338 -3.62 8.46 -9.51
CA HIS A 338 -2.98 8.74 -8.22
C HIS A 338 -1.45 8.70 -8.37
N TYR A 339 -0.93 7.51 -8.66
CA TYR A 339 0.48 7.25 -8.99
C TYR A 339 0.60 6.76 -10.42
N VAL A 340 -0.35 5.91 -10.84
CA VAL A 340 -0.49 5.37 -12.19
C VAL A 340 -1.97 5.43 -12.58
N PRO A 341 -2.30 5.30 -13.89
CA PRO A 341 -3.69 5.19 -14.33
C PRO A 341 -4.42 4.03 -13.63
N LEU A 342 -5.69 4.25 -13.30
CA LEU A 342 -6.51 3.27 -12.59
C LEU A 342 -7.02 2.16 -13.52
N PRO A 343 -7.40 0.96 -12.98
CA PRO A 343 -7.78 -0.21 -13.78
C PRO A 343 -9.03 -0.02 -14.62
N LEU A 344 -9.15 -0.86 -15.66
CA LEU A 344 -10.31 -0.98 -16.54
C LEU A 344 -11.22 -2.10 -16.06
N PHE A 345 -12.54 -1.90 -16.17
CA PHE A 345 -13.58 -2.90 -15.90
C PHE A 345 -14.51 -3.00 -17.09
N PHE A 346 -14.40 -4.07 -17.86
CA PHE A 346 -15.17 -4.23 -19.10
C PHE A 346 -16.62 -4.63 -18.84
N ALA A 347 -17.53 -4.01 -19.58
CA ALA A 347 -18.96 -4.36 -19.61
C ALA A 347 -19.21 -5.65 -20.37
N GLU A 348 -20.46 -6.15 -20.36
CA GLU A 348 -20.85 -7.41 -21.00
C GLU A 348 -20.67 -7.42 -22.54
N ASP A 349 -20.64 -6.24 -23.18
CA ASP A 349 -20.37 -6.12 -24.61
C ASP A 349 -18.89 -6.40 -24.99
N ASN A 350 -18.03 -6.60 -24.01
CA ASN A 350 -16.59 -6.82 -24.16
C ASN A 350 -15.87 -5.70 -24.94
N LEU A 351 -16.42 -4.50 -24.97
CA LEU A 351 -15.85 -3.36 -25.69
C LEU A 351 -15.91 -2.07 -24.88
N SER A 352 -17.05 -1.80 -24.26
CA SER A 352 -17.23 -0.67 -23.36
C SER A 352 -16.67 -1.00 -21.98
N PHE A 353 -16.20 -0.02 -21.26
CA PHE A 353 -15.61 -0.24 -19.94
C PHE A 353 -15.91 0.89 -18.97
N TYR A 354 -15.78 0.55 -17.69
CA TYR A 354 -15.82 1.51 -16.58
C TYR A 354 -14.40 1.82 -16.12
N LYS A 355 -14.13 3.07 -15.82
CA LYS A 355 -12.85 3.56 -15.34
C LYS A 355 -13.05 4.70 -14.37
N VAL A 356 -12.27 4.71 -13.27
CA VAL A 356 -12.20 5.88 -12.38
C VAL A 356 -11.17 6.86 -12.95
N MET A 357 -11.59 8.09 -13.16
CA MET A 357 -10.73 9.17 -13.65
C MET A 357 -11.30 10.53 -13.23
N SER A 358 -10.48 11.57 -13.28
CA SER A 358 -10.91 12.93 -12.94
C SER A 358 -11.96 13.45 -13.90
N ASP A 359 -13.02 14.03 -13.35
CA ASP A 359 -14.06 14.72 -14.11
C ASP A 359 -13.62 16.16 -14.45
N SER A 360 -14.51 16.94 -15.06
CA SER A 360 -14.25 18.33 -15.46
C SER A 360 -13.95 19.28 -14.28
N ARG A 361 -14.31 18.86 -13.06
CA ARG A 361 -14.03 19.61 -11.82
C ARG A 361 -12.82 19.13 -11.07
N GLY A 362 -12.14 18.09 -11.58
CA GLY A 362 -10.94 17.53 -11.00
C GLY A 362 -11.17 16.49 -9.91
N TYR A 363 -12.38 15.98 -9.74
CA TYR A 363 -12.68 14.88 -8.80
C TYR A 363 -12.73 13.55 -9.52
N LYS A 364 -12.14 12.52 -8.91
CA LYS A 364 -12.12 11.16 -9.49
C LYS A 364 -13.45 10.47 -9.30
N HIS A 365 -14.07 10.14 -10.44
CA HIS A 365 -15.37 9.50 -10.52
C HIS A 365 -15.39 8.36 -11.52
N ILE A 366 -16.35 7.45 -11.35
CA ILE A 366 -16.59 6.38 -12.30
C ILE A 366 -17.15 6.97 -13.59
N HIS A 367 -16.51 6.61 -14.70
CA HIS A 367 -16.99 6.94 -16.06
C HIS A 367 -17.25 5.64 -16.83
N TYR A 368 -18.31 5.66 -17.62
CA TYR A 368 -18.59 4.64 -18.62
C TYR A 368 -18.05 5.09 -19.97
N VAL A 369 -17.13 4.33 -20.52
CA VAL A 369 -16.46 4.66 -21.78
C VAL A 369 -17.02 3.78 -22.88
N LYS A 370 -17.65 4.39 -23.86
CA LYS A 370 -18.25 3.74 -25.04
C LYS A 370 -17.93 4.55 -26.28
N ASN A 371 -17.47 3.84 -27.33
CA ASN A 371 -17.13 4.46 -28.61
C ASN A 371 -16.13 5.64 -28.46
N GLY A 372 -15.15 5.49 -27.61
CA GLY A 372 -14.14 6.53 -27.33
C GLY A 372 -14.63 7.75 -26.55
N LYS A 373 -15.84 7.70 -26.00
CA LYS A 373 -16.43 8.79 -25.21
C LYS A 373 -16.72 8.35 -23.78
N ALA A 374 -16.32 9.17 -22.81
CA ALA A 374 -16.59 8.96 -21.41
C ALA A 374 -17.87 9.66 -20.97
N LEU A 375 -18.72 8.93 -20.24
CA LEU A 375 -19.94 9.44 -19.63
C LEU A 375 -19.83 9.27 -18.11
N PRO A 376 -20.07 10.31 -17.28
CA PRO A 376 -19.98 10.20 -15.85
C PRO A 376 -21.08 9.29 -15.28
N VAL A 377 -20.71 8.38 -14.41
CA VAL A 377 -21.62 7.52 -13.62
C VAL A 377 -21.83 8.10 -12.24
N THR A 378 -20.78 8.62 -11.63
CA THR A 378 -20.80 9.30 -10.33
C THR A 378 -20.35 10.74 -10.51
N SER A 379 -20.75 11.62 -9.58
CA SER A 379 -20.34 13.02 -9.56
C SER A 379 -20.48 13.61 -8.17
N GLY A 380 -19.74 14.66 -7.87
CA GLY A 380 -19.80 15.37 -6.59
C GLY A 380 -18.43 15.86 -6.15
N LYS A 381 -18.39 16.65 -5.07
CA LYS A 381 -17.14 17.11 -4.43
C LYS A 381 -16.62 16.05 -3.47
N TRP A 382 -16.40 14.87 -3.98
CA TRP A 382 -15.86 13.70 -3.31
C TRP A 382 -15.25 12.78 -4.38
N GLU A 383 -14.51 11.76 -3.97
CA GLU A 383 -13.84 10.88 -4.91
C GLU A 383 -14.24 9.41 -4.74
N VAL A 384 -14.35 8.72 -5.85
CA VAL A 384 -14.31 7.27 -5.91
C VAL A 384 -12.83 6.86 -5.79
N ILE A 385 -12.54 5.96 -4.85
CA ILE A 385 -11.17 5.50 -4.61
C ILE A 385 -10.81 4.40 -5.60
N TYR A 386 -11.68 3.38 -5.71
CA TYR A 386 -11.56 2.29 -6.68
C TYR A 386 -12.89 1.56 -6.84
N ILE A 387 -13.02 0.87 -7.96
CA ILE A 387 -14.10 -0.09 -8.19
C ILE A 387 -13.70 -1.43 -7.57
N SER A 388 -14.53 -1.96 -6.68
CA SER A 388 -14.29 -3.24 -5.99
C SER A 388 -14.75 -4.44 -6.80
N LYS A 389 -15.90 -4.30 -7.49
CA LYS A 389 -16.51 -5.38 -8.27
C LYS A 389 -17.48 -4.81 -9.30
N LEU A 390 -17.44 -5.37 -10.49
CA LEU A 390 -18.44 -5.15 -11.54
C LEU A 390 -19.18 -6.44 -11.80
N THR A 391 -20.50 -6.37 -11.75
CA THR A 391 -21.42 -7.44 -12.23
C THR A 391 -22.28 -6.89 -13.36
N LYS A 392 -23.08 -7.76 -14.01
CA LYS A 392 -24.01 -7.31 -15.04
C LYS A 392 -25.04 -6.28 -14.51
N ASP A 393 -25.38 -6.37 -13.23
CA ASP A 393 -26.47 -5.59 -12.62
C ASP A 393 -26.00 -4.44 -11.75
N ALA A 394 -24.71 -4.41 -11.35
CA ALA A 394 -24.25 -3.44 -10.38
C ALA A 394 -22.76 -3.12 -10.47
N ILE A 395 -22.41 -1.94 -10.02
CA ILE A 395 -21.04 -1.51 -9.74
C ILE A 395 -20.89 -1.34 -8.23
N TYR A 396 -19.91 -2.04 -7.66
CA TYR A 396 -19.52 -1.90 -6.26
C TYR A 396 -18.22 -1.12 -6.20
N PHE A 397 -18.19 -0.07 -5.37
CA PHE A 397 -17.00 0.78 -5.29
C PHE A 397 -16.82 1.33 -3.87
N VAL A 398 -15.58 1.73 -3.57
CA VAL A 398 -15.23 2.43 -2.34
C VAL A 398 -15.05 3.90 -2.64
N SER A 399 -15.65 4.75 -1.82
CA SER A 399 -15.55 6.19 -1.95
C SER A 399 -15.50 6.89 -0.59
N ASN A 400 -15.22 8.19 -0.63
CA ASN A 400 -15.31 9.10 0.51
C ASN A 400 -16.53 10.02 0.45
N GLU A 401 -17.59 9.56 -0.21
CA GLU A 401 -18.83 10.33 -0.42
C GLU A 401 -19.51 10.69 0.89
N HIS A 402 -19.57 9.75 1.84
CA HIS A 402 -20.30 9.96 3.08
C HIS A 402 -19.82 11.19 3.84
N GLN A 403 -20.71 12.19 3.95
CA GLN A 403 -20.43 13.52 4.52
C GLN A 403 -19.31 14.28 3.79
N ALA A 404 -18.99 13.89 2.53
CA ALA A 404 -17.86 14.41 1.76
C ALA A 404 -16.55 14.46 2.58
N SER A 405 -16.27 13.41 3.35
CA SER A 405 -15.16 13.33 4.30
C SER A 405 -14.02 12.52 3.73
N PRO A 406 -12.88 13.12 3.34
CA PRO A 406 -11.76 12.40 2.74
C PRO A 406 -11.10 11.36 3.66
N VAL A 407 -11.31 11.47 4.96
CA VAL A 407 -10.75 10.56 5.96
C VAL A 407 -11.54 9.26 6.12
N LYS A 408 -12.73 9.19 5.53
CA LYS A 408 -13.62 8.03 5.56
C LYS A 408 -13.51 7.20 4.28
N ARG A 409 -13.89 5.92 4.40
CA ARG A 409 -14.06 5.00 3.27
C ARG A 409 -15.31 4.18 3.52
N ASN A 410 -16.20 4.15 2.55
CA ASN A 410 -17.40 3.32 2.59
C ASN A 410 -17.59 2.58 1.26
N LEU A 411 -18.25 1.43 1.35
CA LEU A 411 -18.63 0.62 0.21
C LEU A 411 -19.99 1.07 -0.30
N TYR A 412 -20.07 1.28 -1.61
CA TYR A 412 -21.29 1.69 -2.32
C TYR A 412 -21.64 0.72 -3.42
N ARG A 413 -22.93 0.70 -3.74
CA ARG A 413 -23.49 -0.03 -4.87
C ARG A 413 -24.29 0.94 -5.74
N ILE A 414 -24.08 0.86 -7.05
CA ILE A 414 -24.93 1.50 -8.06
C ILE A 414 -25.54 0.40 -8.94
N THR A 415 -26.84 0.49 -9.19
CA THR A 415 -27.55 -0.41 -10.11
C THR A 415 -27.33 0.03 -11.55
N ILE A 416 -26.95 -0.92 -12.40
CA ILE A 416 -26.82 -0.74 -13.85
C ILE A 416 -28.16 -1.06 -14.51
N GLY A 417 -28.68 -0.13 -15.33
CA GLY A 417 -29.91 -0.31 -16.07
C GLY A 417 -29.95 0.68 -17.24
N SER A 418 -31.14 1.12 -17.65
CA SER A 418 -31.30 2.16 -18.67
C SER A 418 -30.68 3.50 -18.22
N SER A 419 -30.55 3.69 -16.93
CA SER A 419 -29.80 4.77 -16.28
C SER A 419 -29.14 4.23 -15.02
N TYR A 420 -28.07 4.87 -14.57
CA TYR A 420 -27.44 4.57 -13.29
C TYR A 420 -28.30 5.14 -12.16
N SER A 421 -28.76 4.29 -11.28
CA SER A 421 -29.69 4.65 -10.22
C SER A 421 -29.39 3.92 -8.92
N ASN A 422 -30.04 4.40 -7.83
CA ASN A 422 -29.98 3.77 -6.52
C ASN A 422 -28.56 3.62 -5.98
N MET A 423 -27.78 4.72 -5.95
CA MET A 423 -26.52 4.73 -5.22
C MET A 423 -26.81 4.51 -3.74
N GLN A 424 -26.33 3.40 -3.21
CA GLN A 424 -26.59 2.97 -1.85
C GLN A 424 -25.28 2.72 -1.12
N CYS A 425 -25.14 3.31 0.07
CA CYS A 425 -24.04 2.95 0.97
C CYS A 425 -24.34 1.65 1.69
N LEU A 426 -23.42 0.69 1.60
CA LEU A 426 -23.58 -0.63 2.24
C LEU A 426 -22.93 -0.71 3.62
N THR A 427 -22.15 0.29 4.02
CA THR A 427 -21.35 0.27 5.25
C THR A 427 -21.54 1.48 6.16
N CYS A 428 -22.25 2.53 5.71
CA CYS A 428 -22.35 3.80 6.45
C CYS A 428 -22.97 3.66 7.83
N ASP A 429 -23.90 2.73 8.00
CA ASP A 429 -24.64 2.50 9.25
C ASP A 429 -24.26 1.19 9.95
N LEU A 430 -23.16 0.55 9.53
CA LEU A 430 -22.67 -0.66 10.17
C LEU A 430 -21.71 -0.33 11.31
N TYR A 431 -21.93 -0.97 12.48
CA TYR A 431 -21.08 -0.87 13.67
C TYR A 431 -20.89 0.56 14.19
N ASP A 432 -21.81 1.48 13.91
CA ASP A 432 -21.82 2.85 14.38
C ASP A 432 -20.46 3.56 14.18
N ASP A 433 -19.95 4.26 15.18
CA ASP A 433 -18.69 5.00 15.10
C ASP A 433 -17.43 4.11 15.01
N ARG A 434 -17.55 2.80 15.23
CA ARG A 434 -16.42 1.87 15.15
C ARG A 434 -15.88 1.72 13.74
N CYS A 435 -16.75 1.76 12.72
CA CYS A 435 -16.41 1.39 11.34
C CYS A 435 -16.71 2.51 10.36
N GLN A 436 -15.75 3.41 10.19
CA GLN A 436 -15.81 4.53 9.25
C GLN A 436 -14.78 4.46 8.13
N TYR A 437 -13.99 3.37 8.10
CA TYR A 437 -13.02 3.11 7.05
C TYR A 437 -13.15 1.66 6.59
N ASN A 438 -13.89 1.44 5.50
CA ASN A 438 -14.34 0.14 5.06
C ASN A 438 -13.89 -0.20 3.64
N SER A 439 -13.69 -1.48 3.40
CA SER A 439 -13.54 -2.07 2.07
C SER A 439 -14.23 -3.42 2.00
N ALA A 440 -14.23 -4.05 0.83
CA ALA A 440 -14.84 -5.35 0.63
C ALA A 440 -14.04 -6.21 -0.35
N TYR A 441 -14.07 -7.52 -0.14
CA TYR A 441 -13.54 -8.52 -1.05
C TYR A 441 -14.66 -9.48 -1.46
N PHE A 442 -15.07 -9.39 -2.73
CA PHE A 442 -16.25 -10.08 -3.26
C PHE A 442 -15.95 -11.48 -3.78
N SER A 443 -16.91 -12.39 -3.61
CA SER A 443 -16.95 -13.66 -4.32
C SER A 443 -17.17 -13.46 -5.83
N PHE A 444 -17.06 -14.53 -6.62
CA PHE A 444 -16.95 -14.44 -8.08
C PHE A 444 -18.09 -13.65 -8.77
N ASN A 445 -19.34 -13.83 -8.32
CA ASN A 445 -20.51 -13.11 -8.84
C ASN A 445 -21.10 -12.12 -7.82
N ALA A 446 -20.34 -11.79 -6.78
CA ALA A 446 -20.74 -10.89 -5.70
C ALA A 446 -21.92 -11.37 -4.86
N SER A 447 -22.20 -12.68 -4.82
CA SER A 447 -23.24 -13.23 -3.94
C SER A 447 -22.87 -13.07 -2.47
N PHE A 448 -21.58 -13.08 -2.15
CA PHE A 448 -21.03 -12.90 -0.82
C PHE A 448 -19.83 -11.96 -0.87
N TYR A 449 -19.49 -11.36 0.26
CA TYR A 449 -18.24 -10.64 0.39
C TYR A 449 -17.74 -10.63 1.84
N ARG A 450 -16.41 -10.52 1.99
CA ARG A 450 -15.81 -10.15 3.26
C ARG A 450 -15.82 -8.65 3.36
N MET A 451 -16.49 -8.11 4.38
CA MET A 451 -16.41 -6.71 4.72
C MET A 451 -15.23 -6.48 5.65
N ASP A 452 -14.37 -5.54 5.30
CA ASP A 452 -13.19 -5.17 6.07
C ASP A 452 -13.40 -3.79 6.69
N CYS A 453 -13.49 -3.73 8.00
CA CYS A 453 -13.52 -2.50 8.77
C CYS A 453 -12.14 -2.27 9.38
N TYR A 454 -11.48 -1.18 9.01
CA TYR A 454 -10.14 -0.83 9.50
C TYR A 454 -10.14 0.18 10.64
N GLY A 455 -11.29 0.70 11.04
CA GLY A 455 -11.35 1.65 12.14
C GLY A 455 -12.44 2.72 11.99
N PRO A 456 -12.45 3.70 12.95
CA PRO A 456 -11.41 4.07 13.94
C PRO A 456 -11.31 3.15 15.15
N GLY A 457 -12.31 2.32 15.40
CA GLY A 457 -12.24 1.26 16.40
C GLY A 457 -11.33 0.12 15.97
N LEU A 458 -11.21 -0.90 16.81
CA LEU A 458 -10.47 -2.11 16.47
C LEU A 458 -11.02 -2.75 15.18
N PRO A 459 -10.15 -3.21 14.27
CA PRO A 459 -10.61 -3.80 13.02
C PRO A 459 -11.57 -4.96 13.17
N VAL A 460 -12.56 -5.02 12.30
CA VAL A 460 -13.59 -6.09 12.24
C VAL A 460 -13.67 -6.61 10.82
N TYR A 461 -13.69 -7.93 10.71
CA TYR A 461 -13.89 -8.64 9.44
C TYR A 461 -15.17 -9.44 9.52
N SER A 462 -16.09 -9.23 8.58
CA SER A 462 -17.41 -9.88 8.57
C SER A 462 -17.68 -10.56 7.23
N LEU A 463 -18.37 -11.69 7.27
CA LEU A 463 -18.88 -12.35 6.07
C LEU A 463 -20.30 -11.86 5.82
N MET A 464 -20.57 -11.35 4.61
CA MET A 464 -21.83 -10.72 4.23
C MET A 464 -22.53 -11.50 3.13
N ASP A 465 -23.84 -11.61 3.24
CA ASP A 465 -24.74 -12.14 2.21
C ASP A 465 -25.32 -10.98 1.38
N ASN A 466 -25.06 -10.98 0.09
CA ASN A 466 -25.48 -9.94 -0.86
C ASN A 466 -26.55 -10.42 -1.84
N ARG A 467 -27.16 -11.58 -1.62
CA ARG A 467 -28.14 -12.20 -2.54
C ARG A 467 -29.53 -11.59 -2.44
N GLY A 468 -29.88 -11.03 -1.29
CA GLY A 468 -31.19 -10.47 -1.01
C GLY A 468 -31.31 -8.99 -1.44
N PRO A 469 -32.50 -8.40 -1.24
CA PRO A 469 -32.74 -6.99 -1.54
C PRO A 469 -31.95 -6.05 -0.61
N SER A 470 -31.58 -6.51 0.58
CA SER A 470 -30.67 -5.86 1.52
C SER A 470 -29.55 -6.81 1.90
N VAL A 471 -28.38 -6.25 2.17
CA VAL A 471 -27.22 -7.00 2.65
C VAL A 471 -27.42 -7.41 4.09
N THR A 472 -27.07 -8.66 4.43
CA THR A 472 -27.15 -9.20 5.80
C THR A 472 -25.81 -9.78 6.22
N GLN A 473 -25.48 -9.62 7.50
CA GLN A 473 -24.28 -10.24 8.06
C GLN A 473 -24.55 -11.72 8.35
N ILE A 474 -23.68 -12.61 7.84
CA ILE A 474 -23.72 -14.04 8.15
C ILE A 474 -23.03 -14.28 9.50
N THR A 475 -21.77 -13.83 9.60
CA THR A 475 -20.97 -14.02 10.81
C THR A 475 -19.84 -12.99 10.89
N ILE A 476 -19.33 -12.78 12.08
CA ILE A 476 -18.08 -12.06 12.29
C ILE A 476 -16.93 -13.05 12.17
N LEU A 477 -15.97 -12.76 11.30
CA LEU A 477 -14.80 -13.59 11.03
C LEU A 477 -13.66 -13.30 12.02
N GLU A 478 -13.40 -12.02 12.32
CA GLU A 478 -12.43 -11.55 13.31
C GLU A 478 -12.89 -10.20 13.87
N ASP A 479 -13.00 -10.09 15.19
CA ASP A 479 -13.43 -8.86 15.89
C ASP A 479 -12.31 -8.19 16.70
N ASN A 480 -11.13 -8.80 16.76
CA ASN A 480 -10.01 -8.34 17.56
C ASN A 480 -10.28 -8.18 19.07
N LYS A 481 -11.22 -8.98 19.61
CA LYS A 481 -11.57 -8.95 21.03
C LYS A 481 -10.40 -9.29 21.95
N GLU A 482 -9.52 -10.18 21.52
CA GLU A 482 -8.30 -10.53 22.25
C GLU A 482 -7.39 -9.29 22.43
N LEU A 483 -7.18 -8.53 21.36
CA LEU A 483 -6.40 -7.28 21.42
C LEU A 483 -7.10 -6.23 22.28
N GLU A 484 -8.44 -6.12 22.20
CA GLU A 484 -9.20 -5.19 23.04
C GLU A 484 -8.96 -5.45 24.53
N ASN A 485 -8.99 -6.73 24.94
CA ASN A 485 -8.71 -7.14 26.32
C ASN A 485 -7.28 -6.76 26.74
N ILE A 486 -6.28 -7.00 25.87
CA ILE A 486 -4.89 -6.62 26.15
C ILE A 486 -4.77 -5.10 26.31
N LEU A 487 -5.34 -4.32 25.37
CA LEU A 487 -5.23 -2.87 25.39
C LEU A 487 -5.99 -2.23 26.55
N SER A 488 -6.94 -2.91 27.15
CA SER A 488 -7.67 -2.43 28.33
C SER A 488 -6.77 -2.24 29.57
N GLU A 489 -5.60 -2.90 29.59
CA GLU A 489 -4.62 -2.81 30.67
C GLU A 489 -3.66 -1.60 30.52
N PHE A 490 -3.70 -0.91 29.36
CA PHE A 490 -2.81 0.19 29.06
C PHE A 490 -3.48 1.54 29.19
N GLN A 491 -2.65 2.55 29.49
CA GLN A 491 -3.02 3.96 29.37
C GLN A 491 -2.94 4.37 27.88
N MET A 492 -4.03 4.18 27.15
CA MET A 492 -4.07 4.43 25.72
C MET A 492 -4.32 5.90 25.43
N PRO A 493 -3.57 6.50 24.47
CA PRO A 493 -3.86 7.84 23.98
C PRO A 493 -5.16 7.84 23.16
N LYS A 494 -5.73 9.02 23.00
CA LYS A 494 -6.93 9.24 22.16
C LYS A 494 -6.56 10.01 20.90
N ILE A 495 -7.15 9.63 19.77
CA ILE A 495 -6.96 10.34 18.52
C ILE A 495 -8.10 11.32 18.31
N HIS A 496 -7.74 12.58 18.04
CA HIS A 496 -8.66 13.65 17.67
C HIS A 496 -8.45 14.02 16.21
N HIS A 497 -9.55 14.13 15.45
CA HIS A 497 -9.54 14.56 14.07
C HIS A 497 -10.21 15.92 13.94
N GLY A 498 -9.72 16.75 13.03
CA GLY A 498 -10.31 18.03 12.73
C GLY A 498 -9.78 18.60 11.42
N THR A 499 -10.21 19.80 11.10
CA THR A 499 -9.76 20.54 9.91
C THR A 499 -9.10 21.85 10.29
N LEU A 500 -8.18 22.31 9.44
CA LEU A 500 -7.56 23.62 9.51
C LEU A 500 -7.83 24.36 8.19
N GLN A 501 -8.08 25.66 8.27
CA GLN A 501 -8.12 26.53 7.09
C GLN A 501 -6.68 26.85 6.67
N VAL A 502 -6.25 26.32 5.54
CA VAL A 502 -4.93 26.56 4.96
C VAL A 502 -5.07 26.83 3.47
N ALA A 503 -4.53 27.95 3.01
CA ALA A 503 -4.54 28.34 1.59
C ALA A 503 -5.95 28.36 0.94
N GLY A 504 -6.98 28.62 1.72
CA GLY A 504 -8.38 28.65 1.24
C GLY A 504 -9.08 27.29 1.24
N PHE A 505 -8.44 26.25 1.74
CA PHE A 505 -9.00 24.90 1.83
C PHE A 505 -9.22 24.47 3.28
N ASP A 506 -10.22 23.60 3.48
CA ASP A 506 -10.40 22.85 4.73
C ASP A 506 -9.59 21.57 4.65
N LEU A 507 -8.44 21.53 5.31
CA LEU A 507 -7.51 20.38 5.26
C LEU A 507 -7.45 19.67 6.60
N TRP A 508 -7.38 18.34 6.54
CA TRP A 508 -7.54 17.47 7.71
C TRP A 508 -6.24 17.26 8.48
N TYR A 509 -6.39 17.24 9.81
CA TYR A 509 -5.34 16.81 10.74
C TYR A 509 -5.84 15.74 11.68
N GLN A 510 -4.92 15.01 12.28
CA GLN A 510 -5.17 14.16 13.44
C GLN A 510 -4.12 14.43 14.52
N MET A 511 -4.55 14.33 15.76
CA MET A 511 -3.69 14.42 16.93
C MET A 511 -3.88 13.20 17.81
N MET A 512 -2.79 12.53 18.15
CA MET A 512 -2.78 11.55 19.21
C MET A 512 -2.49 12.30 20.52
N LEU A 513 -3.51 12.37 21.38
CA LEU A 513 -3.44 13.09 22.65
C LEU A 513 -3.08 12.13 23.79
N PRO A 514 -2.23 12.52 24.73
CA PRO A 514 -1.85 11.69 25.86
C PRO A 514 -3.06 11.19 26.67
N PRO A 515 -2.95 10.06 27.39
CA PRO A 515 -4.08 9.43 28.08
C PRO A 515 -4.82 10.35 29.07
N ASN A 516 -4.08 11.22 29.74
CA ASN A 516 -4.60 12.17 30.73
C ASN A 516 -4.54 13.62 30.24
N PHE A 517 -4.82 13.81 28.96
CA PHE A 517 -4.75 15.13 28.32
C PHE A 517 -5.61 16.18 29.03
N LYS A 518 -5.03 17.36 29.24
CA LYS A 518 -5.71 18.55 29.80
C LYS A 518 -5.37 19.79 28.98
N LYS A 519 -6.39 20.49 28.48
CA LYS A 519 -6.22 21.72 27.68
C LYS A 519 -5.42 22.82 28.41
N SER A 520 -5.41 22.79 29.73
CA SER A 520 -4.68 23.77 30.56
C SER A 520 -3.18 23.49 30.69
N LYS A 521 -2.72 22.31 30.26
CA LYS A 521 -1.31 21.89 30.30
C LYS A 521 -0.66 22.16 28.94
N LYS A 522 0.65 22.42 28.95
CA LYS A 522 1.46 22.54 27.73
C LYS A 522 2.21 21.22 27.48
N TYR A 523 2.10 20.72 26.24
CA TYR A 523 2.68 19.43 25.82
C TYR A 523 3.72 19.63 24.73
N PRO A 524 4.75 18.76 24.67
CA PRO A 524 5.60 18.70 23.50
C PRO A 524 4.82 18.17 22.30
N LEU A 525 5.21 18.60 21.09
CA LEU A 525 4.59 18.24 19.84
C LEU A 525 5.61 17.57 18.91
N LEU A 526 5.25 16.41 18.40
CA LEU A 526 5.94 15.76 17.28
C LEU A 526 5.03 15.76 16.06
N ILE A 527 5.52 16.29 14.94
CA ILE A 527 4.87 16.17 13.64
C ILE A 527 5.38 14.88 12.97
N ASP A 528 4.46 13.98 12.64
CA ASP A 528 4.70 12.78 11.85
C ASP A 528 4.22 13.04 10.44
N VAL A 529 5.16 13.18 9.49
CA VAL A 529 4.84 13.59 8.12
C VAL A 529 5.33 12.59 7.08
N TYR A 530 4.52 12.40 6.03
CA TYR A 530 4.95 11.87 4.74
C TYR A 530 4.89 12.99 3.69
N GLY A 531 3.70 13.49 3.35
CA GLY A 531 3.52 14.69 2.54
C GLY A 531 3.74 14.52 1.04
N GLY A 532 4.02 13.30 0.58
CA GLY A 532 4.21 13.03 -0.85
C GLY A 532 2.94 13.22 -1.67
N PRO A 533 3.07 13.37 -3.00
CA PRO A 533 1.90 13.52 -3.87
C PRO A 533 0.90 12.38 -3.70
N CYS A 534 -0.38 12.71 -3.64
CA CYS A 534 -1.51 11.77 -3.44
C CYS A 534 -1.46 11.00 -2.11
N SER A 535 -0.63 11.39 -1.17
CA SER A 535 -0.56 10.73 0.14
C SER A 535 -1.74 11.10 1.03
N GLN A 536 -2.01 10.22 1.99
CA GLN A 536 -2.99 10.46 3.05
C GLN A 536 -2.48 9.87 4.36
N ARG A 537 -2.14 10.75 5.30
CA ARG A 537 -1.69 10.37 6.65
C ARG A 537 -2.85 10.40 7.64
N VAL A 538 -3.83 11.24 7.38
CA VAL A 538 -4.99 11.48 8.23
C VAL A 538 -6.17 10.65 7.75
N SER A 539 -6.60 9.69 8.54
CA SER A 539 -7.73 8.81 8.23
C SER A 539 -8.34 8.20 9.50
N TYR A 540 -9.52 7.61 9.36
CA TYR A 540 -10.17 6.87 10.44
C TYR A 540 -9.72 5.40 10.56
N LYS A 541 -8.53 5.06 10.08
CA LYS A 541 -7.94 3.75 10.37
C LYS A 541 -7.57 3.65 11.85
N PHE A 542 -7.76 2.47 12.43
CA PHE A 542 -7.21 2.14 13.74
C PHE A 542 -5.70 2.27 13.73
N LYS A 543 -5.14 2.88 14.77
CA LYS A 543 -3.70 3.14 14.88
C LYS A 543 -3.16 2.60 16.19
N LEU A 544 -2.15 1.75 16.08
CA LEU A 544 -1.35 1.21 17.18
C LEU A 544 0.10 1.12 16.68
N ASN A 545 0.93 2.11 17.02
CA ASN A 545 2.25 2.29 16.42
C ASN A 545 3.22 2.97 17.40
N TRP A 546 4.38 3.39 16.90
CA TRP A 546 5.39 4.09 17.68
C TRP A 546 4.85 5.38 18.33
N ALA A 547 3.99 6.12 17.65
CA ALA A 547 3.33 7.30 18.19
C ALA A 547 2.51 6.98 19.45
N THR A 548 1.88 5.81 19.49
CA THR A 548 1.15 5.32 20.68
C THR A 548 2.07 5.25 21.90
N HIS A 549 3.27 4.68 21.71
CA HIS A 549 4.31 4.65 22.74
C HIS A 549 4.72 6.05 23.20
N LEU A 550 5.03 6.95 22.26
CA LEU A 550 5.48 8.30 22.56
C LEU A 550 4.43 9.09 23.35
N SER A 551 3.18 8.97 22.97
CA SER A 551 2.08 9.67 23.63
C SER A 551 1.74 9.05 24.98
N SER A 552 1.69 7.74 25.10
CA SER A 552 1.38 7.04 26.35
C SER A 552 2.48 7.15 27.38
N THR A 553 3.74 6.99 26.98
CA THR A 553 4.89 6.96 27.91
C THR A 553 5.41 8.35 28.25
N TYR A 554 5.47 9.26 27.27
CA TYR A 554 6.16 10.55 27.42
C TYR A 554 5.25 11.77 27.35
N ASP A 555 3.95 11.59 27.26
CA ASP A 555 2.98 12.70 27.10
C ASP A 555 3.26 13.58 25.88
N ILE A 556 3.85 13.02 24.82
CA ILE A 556 4.07 13.74 23.56
C ILE A 556 2.79 13.71 22.73
N ILE A 557 2.34 14.87 22.27
CA ILE A 557 1.30 14.96 21.25
C ILE A 557 1.93 14.64 19.91
N VAL A 558 1.41 13.64 19.21
CA VAL A 558 1.85 13.27 17.85
C VAL A 558 0.77 13.67 16.86
N ALA A 559 1.08 14.60 15.98
CA ALA A 559 0.13 15.15 15.01
C ALA A 559 0.57 14.90 13.57
N SER A 560 -0.40 14.69 12.71
CA SER A 560 -0.22 14.61 11.25
C SER A 560 -1.21 15.54 10.56
N PHE A 561 -0.81 16.09 9.43
CA PHE A 561 -1.61 17.02 8.65
C PHE A 561 -1.43 16.74 7.16
N ASP A 562 -2.55 16.62 6.43
CA ASP A 562 -2.56 16.44 4.99
C ASP A 562 -2.79 17.79 4.30
N GLY A 563 -1.70 18.42 3.91
CA GLY A 563 -1.69 19.71 3.22
C GLY A 563 -1.92 19.59 1.72
N ARG A 564 -1.61 20.64 1.00
CA ARG A 564 -1.64 20.64 -0.47
C ARG A 564 -0.68 19.61 -1.04
N GLY A 565 -1.11 18.93 -2.08
CA GLY A 565 -0.44 17.75 -2.66
C GLY A 565 -1.04 16.44 -2.21
N SER A 566 -1.75 16.39 -1.08
CA SER A 566 -2.43 15.18 -0.59
C SER A 566 -3.58 14.77 -1.50
N GLY A 567 -3.91 13.49 -1.47
CA GLY A 567 -4.88 12.87 -2.36
C GLY A 567 -6.31 12.82 -1.83
N TYR A 568 -7.20 12.34 -2.69
CA TYR A 568 -8.60 12.01 -2.40
C TYR A 568 -9.51 13.20 -2.10
N GLN A 569 -9.08 14.40 -2.46
CA GLN A 569 -9.78 15.65 -2.21
C GLN A 569 -9.89 16.53 -3.48
N GLY A 570 -9.72 15.95 -4.65
CA GLY A 570 -9.71 16.66 -5.92
C GLY A 570 -8.31 17.07 -6.39
N ASP A 571 -8.19 17.29 -7.68
CA ASP A 571 -6.91 17.61 -8.35
C ASP A 571 -6.42 19.02 -8.01
N GLU A 572 -7.30 19.95 -7.67
CA GLU A 572 -6.89 21.31 -7.26
C GLU A 572 -5.94 21.26 -6.04
N ILE A 573 -6.23 20.40 -5.07
CA ILE A 573 -5.35 20.16 -3.91
C ILE A 573 -4.16 19.29 -4.29
N MET A 574 -4.41 18.17 -4.98
CA MET A 574 -3.38 17.19 -5.31
C MET A 574 -2.33 17.76 -6.27
N HIS A 575 -2.75 18.44 -7.33
CA HIS A 575 -1.86 19.01 -8.33
C HIS A 575 -1.24 20.37 -7.93
N ALA A 576 -1.55 20.89 -6.73
CA ALA A 576 -0.97 22.15 -6.26
C ALA A 576 0.57 22.15 -6.22
N ILE A 577 1.18 20.97 -6.03
CA ILE A 577 2.63 20.79 -5.98
C ILE A 577 3.25 20.35 -7.31
N TYR A 578 2.46 20.26 -8.37
CA TYR A 578 2.94 19.89 -9.70
C TYR A 578 4.04 20.82 -10.17
N LYS A 579 5.19 20.28 -10.56
CA LYS A 579 6.44 20.97 -10.95
C LYS A 579 7.09 21.82 -9.86
N ARG A 580 6.63 21.67 -8.62
CA ARG A 580 7.16 22.45 -7.48
C ARG A 580 7.18 21.64 -6.18
N LEU A 581 7.71 20.40 -6.23
CA LEU A 581 7.92 19.61 -5.01
C LEU A 581 8.84 20.38 -4.03
N GLY A 582 8.60 20.23 -2.75
CA GLY A 582 9.36 20.93 -1.70
C GLY A 582 8.87 22.35 -1.42
N THR A 583 7.69 22.70 -1.90
CA THR A 583 7.07 24.01 -1.66
C THR A 583 5.84 23.89 -0.75
N PHE A 584 4.66 23.77 -1.30
CA PHE A 584 3.41 23.83 -0.52
C PHE A 584 3.23 22.70 0.48
N GLU A 585 3.67 21.47 0.17
CA GLU A 585 3.59 20.35 1.12
C GLU A 585 4.47 20.57 2.35
N VAL A 586 5.56 21.33 2.21
CA VAL A 586 6.45 21.75 3.33
C VAL A 586 5.84 22.94 4.06
N GLU A 587 5.47 23.99 3.34
CA GLU A 587 4.87 25.22 3.91
C GLU A 587 3.61 24.92 4.72
N ASP A 588 2.78 23.99 4.25
CA ASP A 588 1.53 23.65 4.91
C ASP A 588 1.76 22.89 6.23
N GLN A 589 2.84 22.11 6.35
CA GLN A 589 3.24 21.52 7.63
C GLN A 589 3.64 22.61 8.64
N ILE A 590 4.40 23.59 8.19
CA ILE A 590 4.82 24.73 9.02
C ILE A 590 3.60 25.54 9.47
N THR A 591 2.68 25.83 8.57
CA THR A 591 1.43 26.52 8.87
C THR A 591 0.57 25.74 9.87
N ALA A 592 0.48 24.41 9.71
CA ALA A 592 -0.23 23.55 10.66
C ALA A 592 0.37 23.63 12.06
N VAL A 593 1.69 23.60 12.19
CA VAL A 593 2.38 23.76 13.50
C VAL A 593 1.99 25.07 14.17
N ARG A 594 1.98 26.19 13.44
CA ARG A 594 1.56 27.49 13.99
C ARG A 594 0.12 27.45 14.48
N LYS A 595 -0.77 26.85 13.74
CA LYS A 595 -2.19 26.70 14.14
C LYS A 595 -2.36 25.79 15.35
N PHE A 596 -1.54 24.74 15.46
CA PHE A 596 -1.53 23.88 16.66
C PHE A 596 -1.05 24.62 17.90
N ILE A 597 -0.04 25.47 17.76
CA ILE A 597 0.41 26.36 18.86
C ILE A 597 -0.74 27.27 19.31
N ASP A 598 -1.49 27.84 18.38
CA ASP A 598 -2.62 28.74 18.67
C ASP A 598 -3.78 28.03 19.41
N MET A 599 -3.85 26.68 19.38
CA MET A 599 -4.84 25.93 20.16
C MET A 599 -4.59 26.04 21.69
N GLY A 600 -3.41 26.45 22.10
CA GLY A 600 -3.11 26.82 23.48
C GLY A 600 -2.52 25.74 24.39
N PHE A 601 -2.42 24.51 23.94
CA PHE A 601 -1.88 23.39 24.76
C PHE A 601 -0.55 22.80 24.23
N ILE A 602 0.10 23.47 23.27
CA ILE A 602 1.41 23.07 22.76
C ILE A 602 2.50 23.93 23.42
N ASP A 603 3.55 23.28 23.90
CA ASP A 603 4.77 23.94 24.33
C ASP A 603 5.62 24.29 23.10
N LYS A 604 5.62 25.56 22.71
CA LYS A 604 6.31 26.04 21.52
C LYS A 604 7.84 25.89 21.57
N GLU A 605 8.42 25.64 22.74
CA GLU A 605 9.86 25.40 22.91
C GLU A 605 10.22 23.90 22.74
N ARG A 606 9.22 23.03 22.60
CA ARG A 606 9.42 21.59 22.49
C ARG A 606 8.64 21.01 21.32
N ILE A 607 9.05 21.37 20.08
CA ILE A 607 8.42 20.93 18.84
C ILE A 607 9.47 20.23 17.98
N ALA A 608 9.12 19.06 17.47
CA ALA A 608 9.93 18.26 16.56
C ALA A 608 9.13 17.81 15.33
N ILE A 609 9.85 17.45 14.29
CA ILE A 609 9.29 16.87 13.06
C ILE A 609 10.10 15.64 12.68
N TRP A 610 9.42 14.59 12.21
CA TRP A 610 10.09 13.41 11.68
C TRP A 610 9.32 12.81 10.52
N GLY A 611 10.03 12.09 9.67
CA GLY A 611 9.45 11.33 8.60
C GLY A 611 10.46 10.39 7.93
N TRP A 612 9.92 9.50 7.11
CA TRP A 612 10.63 8.47 6.39
C TRP A 612 10.42 8.67 4.89
N SER A 613 11.47 8.48 4.06
CA SER A 613 11.37 8.60 2.61
C SER A 613 10.98 10.03 2.20
N TYR A 614 9.84 10.22 1.52
CA TYR A 614 9.33 11.56 1.23
C TYR A 614 9.11 12.38 2.52
N GLY A 615 8.67 11.72 3.60
CA GLY A 615 8.53 12.36 4.91
C GLY A 615 9.86 12.82 5.50
N GLY A 616 10.94 12.10 5.27
CA GLY A 616 12.29 12.52 5.61
C GLY A 616 12.73 13.76 4.81
N TYR A 617 12.37 13.80 3.54
CA TYR A 617 12.57 14.96 2.69
C TYR A 617 11.79 16.18 3.20
N VAL A 618 10.49 16.05 3.48
CA VAL A 618 9.67 17.14 4.01
C VAL A 618 10.18 17.62 5.37
N SER A 619 10.55 16.69 6.26
CA SER A 619 11.11 17.02 7.57
C SER A 619 12.40 17.83 7.42
N SER A 620 13.31 17.42 6.55
CA SER A 620 14.57 18.12 6.28
C SER A 620 14.33 19.50 5.65
N MET A 621 13.38 19.60 4.72
CA MET A 621 13.02 20.88 4.10
C MET A 621 12.38 21.85 5.10
N ALA A 622 11.56 21.34 6.03
CA ALA A 622 10.94 22.15 7.07
C ALA A 622 11.96 22.65 8.09
N LEU A 623 12.89 21.79 8.52
CA LEU A 623 14.00 22.20 9.40
C LEU A 623 14.91 23.24 8.72
N GLY A 624 15.21 23.01 7.45
CA GLY A 624 16.02 23.89 6.62
C GLY A 624 15.32 25.18 6.19
N ALA A 625 14.04 25.35 6.47
CA ALA A 625 13.32 26.59 6.20
C ALA A 625 13.71 27.73 7.15
N GLY A 626 14.38 27.42 8.28
CA GLY A 626 14.89 28.42 9.21
C GLY A 626 13.83 29.21 9.94
N THR A 627 12.68 28.60 10.25
CA THR A 627 11.54 29.29 10.90
C THR A 627 11.71 29.51 12.40
N GLY A 628 12.62 28.77 13.05
CA GLY A 628 12.76 28.75 14.49
C GLY A 628 11.66 28.02 15.25
N LEU A 629 10.73 27.34 14.56
CA LEU A 629 9.63 26.59 15.17
C LEU A 629 10.06 25.24 15.73
N PHE A 630 10.99 24.56 15.07
CA PHE A 630 11.41 23.21 15.42
C PHE A 630 12.70 23.26 16.25
N LYS A 631 12.70 22.56 17.38
CA LYS A 631 13.90 22.34 18.18
C LYS A 631 14.78 21.24 17.60
N CYS A 632 14.16 20.20 17.08
CA CYS A 632 14.86 19.07 16.50
C CYS A 632 14.03 18.37 15.41
N GLY A 633 14.68 17.47 14.69
CA GLY A 633 13.99 16.62 13.71
C GLY A 633 14.79 15.40 13.32
N ILE A 634 14.07 14.45 12.74
CA ILE A 634 14.62 13.16 12.30
C ILE A 634 14.23 12.94 10.84
N ALA A 635 15.21 12.62 10.01
CA ALA A 635 14.99 12.21 8.63
C ALA A 635 15.51 10.78 8.41
N VAL A 636 14.61 9.86 8.08
CA VAL A 636 14.94 8.48 7.76
C VAL A 636 14.87 8.29 6.26
N ALA A 637 15.96 7.86 5.65
CA ALA A 637 16.07 7.60 4.21
C ALA A 637 15.51 8.74 3.34
N PRO A 638 15.92 10.00 3.57
CA PRO A 638 15.34 11.14 2.89
C PRO A 638 15.82 11.27 1.46
N VAL A 639 14.98 11.82 0.59
CA VAL A 639 15.41 12.44 -0.65
C VAL A 639 16.14 13.75 -0.33
N ALA A 640 17.25 14.04 -1.00
CA ALA A 640 18.00 15.28 -0.88
C ALA A 640 17.80 16.20 -2.09
N LYS A 641 17.85 15.58 -3.27
CA LYS A 641 17.64 16.23 -4.57
C LYS A 641 16.85 15.30 -5.47
N TRP A 642 15.94 15.85 -6.24
CA TRP A 642 15.09 15.06 -7.13
C TRP A 642 15.82 14.50 -8.34
N GLU A 643 16.95 15.11 -8.75
CA GLU A 643 17.81 14.54 -9.81
C GLU A 643 18.41 13.18 -9.42
N TYR A 644 18.45 12.85 -8.15
CA TYR A 644 18.97 11.57 -7.66
C TYR A 644 17.94 10.46 -7.60
N TYR A 645 16.66 10.79 -7.77
CA TYR A 645 15.57 9.82 -7.68
C TYR A 645 15.15 9.31 -9.08
N ASP A 646 14.37 8.20 -9.12
CA ASP A 646 13.98 7.57 -10.37
C ASP A 646 13.13 8.48 -11.25
N ALA A 647 13.28 8.28 -12.57
CA ALA A 647 12.68 9.12 -13.61
C ALA A 647 11.15 8.98 -13.64
N VAL A 648 10.60 7.81 -13.42
CA VAL A 648 9.15 7.59 -13.55
C VAL A 648 8.40 8.32 -12.43
N TYR A 649 8.84 8.18 -11.19
CA TYR A 649 8.29 8.91 -10.06
C TYR A 649 8.54 10.42 -10.18
N THR A 650 9.79 10.81 -10.34
CA THR A 650 10.21 12.21 -10.27
C THR A 650 9.64 13.04 -11.42
N GLU A 651 9.70 12.53 -12.64
CA GLU A 651 9.21 13.26 -13.83
C GLU A 651 7.70 13.34 -13.89
N ARG A 652 6.99 12.40 -13.25
CA ARG A 652 5.52 12.47 -13.09
C ARG A 652 5.11 13.80 -12.44
N TYR A 653 5.85 14.25 -11.45
CA TYR A 653 5.54 15.43 -10.63
C TYR A 653 6.34 16.67 -11.01
N MET A 654 7.52 16.51 -11.57
CA MET A 654 8.47 17.60 -11.79
C MET A 654 8.80 17.87 -13.25
N GLY A 655 8.44 16.96 -14.18
CA GLY A 655 9.03 16.96 -15.50
C GLY A 655 10.53 16.63 -15.47
N THR A 656 11.24 16.84 -16.56
CA THR A 656 12.69 16.62 -16.59
C THR A 656 13.46 17.82 -16.00
N PRO A 657 14.71 17.62 -15.53
CA PRO A 657 15.55 18.72 -15.06
C PRO A 657 15.76 19.82 -16.10
N ALA A 658 15.84 19.46 -17.39
CA ALA A 658 15.98 20.43 -18.48
C ALA A 658 14.73 21.30 -18.68
N GLU A 659 13.53 20.71 -18.51
CA GLU A 659 12.25 21.42 -18.66
C GLU A 659 11.91 22.28 -17.45
N ASN A 660 12.38 21.94 -16.26
CA ASN A 660 12.01 22.55 -15.00
C ASN A 660 13.22 22.78 -14.10
N SER A 661 14.26 23.42 -14.61
CA SER A 661 15.51 23.64 -13.86
C SER A 661 15.29 24.40 -12.55
N ASP A 662 14.41 25.42 -12.55
CA ASP A 662 14.11 26.21 -11.37
C ASP A 662 13.42 25.39 -10.29
N GLY A 663 12.46 24.54 -10.67
CA GLY A 663 11.77 23.63 -9.75
C GLY A 663 12.74 22.65 -9.07
N TYR A 664 13.65 22.09 -9.82
CA TYR A 664 14.68 21.20 -9.27
C TYR A 664 15.67 21.94 -8.37
N MET A 665 16.12 23.14 -8.78
CA MET A 665 17.06 23.93 -7.97
C MET A 665 16.44 24.36 -6.64
N ASN A 666 15.17 24.76 -6.63
CA ASN A 666 14.47 25.25 -5.46
C ASN A 666 13.96 24.15 -4.52
N SER A 667 14.12 22.88 -4.87
CA SER A 667 13.60 21.72 -4.11
C SER A 667 14.66 20.93 -3.38
N THR A 668 15.88 21.47 -3.20
CA THR A 668 17.01 20.74 -2.64
C THR A 668 17.15 20.97 -1.13
N VAL A 669 17.35 19.90 -0.38
CA VAL A 669 17.69 19.97 1.05
C VAL A 669 19.09 20.58 1.24
N THR A 670 20.05 20.22 0.39
CA THR A 670 21.45 20.63 0.49
C THR A 670 21.63 22.15 0.43
N ALA A 671 20.79 22.88 -0.31
CA ALA A 671 20.81 24.33 -0.38
C ALA A 671 20.39 25.02 0.93
N ARG A 672 19.77 24.30 1.86
CA ARG A 672 19.28 24.82 3.13
C ARG A 672 20.19 24.50 4.31
N ALA A 673 21.38 23.98 4.06
CA ALA A 673 22.29 23.47 5.10
C ALA A 673 22.60 24.48 6.22
N ASP A 674 22.81 25.76 5.89
CA ASP A 674 23.11 26.80 6.87
C ASP A 674 22.02 26.99 7.94
N ASN A 675 20.76 26.71 7.59
CA ASN A 675 19.63 26.85 8.51
C ASN A 675 19.53 25.72 9.54
N PHE A 676 20.34 24.66 9.42
CA PHE A 676 20.40 23.57 10.39
C PHE A 676 21.25 23.86 11.61
N LYS A 677 21.96 25.01 11.69
CA LYS A 677 22.80 25.36 12.82
C LYS A 677 22.07 25.52 14.15
N SER A 678 20.78 25.82 14.10
CA SER A 678 19.93 26.08 15.27
C SER A 678 18.99 24.90 15.62
N VAL A 679 19.07 23.76 14.94
CA VAL A 679 18.23 22.60 15.20
C VAL A 679 19.08 21.35 15.43
N ASP A 680 18.62 20.48 16.32
CA ASP A 680 19.21 19.15 16.48
C ASP A 680 18.66 18.25 15.38
N TYR A 681 19.54 17.63 14.59
CA TYR A 681 19.16 16.84 13.41
C TYR A 681 19.74 15.44 13.48
N LEU A 682 18.89 14.43 13.31
CA LEU A 682 19.28 13.02 13.18
C LEU A 682 18.98 12.55 11.75
N LEU A 683 20.02 12.15 11.04
CA LEU A 683 19.97 11.63 9.67
C LEU A 683 20.25 10.14 9.67
N VAL A 684 19.30 9.35 9.16
CA VAL A 684 19.36 7.88 9.14
C VAL A 684 19.22 7.37 7.73
N HIS A 685 20.06 6.40 7.34
CA HIS A 685 19.96 5.77 6.02
C HIS A 685 20.52 4.34 6.03
N GLY A 686 19.98 3.47 5.19
CA GLY A 686 20.54 2.16 4.90
C GLY A 686 21.60 2.22 3.79
N THR A 687 22.72 1.53 3.95
CA THR A 687 23.80 1.56 2.95
C THR A 687 23.45 0.79 1.67
N ALA A 688 22.48 -0.11 1.73
CA ALA A 688 21.99 -0.92 0.61
C ALA A 688 20.57 -0.51 0.16
N ASP A 689 20.21 0.76 0.37
CA ASP A 689 18.94 1.30 -0.10
C ASP A 689 18.96 1.41 -1.63
N ASP A 690 18.18 0.56 -2.28
CA ASP A 690 18.06 0.46 -3.73
C ASP A 690 17.09 1.50 -4.32
N ASN A 691 16.26 2.09 -3.48
CA ASN A 691 15.16 3.00 -3.81
C ASN A 691 15.63 4.46 -3.69
N VAL A 692 15.71 4.96 -2.46
CA VAL A 692 16.33 6.25 -2.15
C VAL A 692 17.78 5.97 -1.79
N HIS A 693 18.68 6.18 -2.73
CA HIS A 693 20.08 5.76 -2.59
C HIS A 693 20.77 6.44 -1.42
N PHE A 694 21.70 5.75 -0.79
CA PHE A 694 22.56 6.30 0.25
C PHE A 694 23.24 7.62 -0.19
N GLN A 695 23.47 7.80 -1.49
CA GLN A 695 23.92 9.05 -2.10
C GLN A 695 23.14 10.26 -1.58
N GLN A 696 21.84 10.14 -1.38
CA GLN A 696 20.97 11.24 -0.93
C GLN A 696 21.38 11.72 0.46
N ALA A 697 21.53 10.79 1.42
CA ALA A 697 22.01 11.12 2.78
C ALA A 697 23.48 11.57 2.79
N ALA A 698 24.32 10.95 1.97
CA ALA A 698 25.72 11.34 1.84
C ALA A 698 25.88 12.79 1.37
N GLN A 699 25.04 13.25 0.43
CA GLN A 699 25.04 14.63 -0.04
C GLN A 699 24.50 15.62 0.99
N ILE A 700 23.49 15.24 1.77
CA ILE A 700 23.03 16.04 2.92
C ILE A 700 24.18 16.18 3.94
N SER A 701 24.81 15.07 4.32
CA SER A 701 25.95 15.06 5.25
C SER A 701 27.06 15.98 4.78
N LYS A 702 27.45 15.87 3.50
CA LYS A 702 28.49 16.74 2.91
C LYS A 702 28.13 18.21 3.01
N ALA A 703 26.90 18.57 2.67
CA ALA A 703 26.44 19.97 2.73
C ALA A 703 26.46 20.52 4.17
N LEU A 704 26.02 19.71 5.14
CA LEU A 704 26.02 20.10 6.56
C LEU A 704 27.45 20.26 7.10
N VAL A 705 28.36 19.37 6.75
CA VAL A 705 29.79 19.46 7.13
C VAL A 705 30.39 20.74 6.54
N ASN A 706 30.16 21.02 5.26
CA ASN A 706 30.67 22.22 4.61
C ASN A 706 30.12 23.53 5.21
N ALA A 707 28.90 23.48 5.75
CA ALA A 707 28.26 24.60 6.44
C ALA A 707 28.68 24.72 7.90
N GLY A 708 29.50 23.80 8.43
CA GLY A 708 29.92 23.79 9.83
C GLY A 708 28.77 23.47 10.80
N VAL A 709 27.81 22.64 10.38
CA VAL A 709 26.68 22.21 11.20
C VAL A 709 27.05 20.93 11.94
N ASP A 710 26.75 20.89 13.24
CA ASP A 710 26.83 19.68 14.05
C ASP A 710 25.48 18.90 13.95
N PHE A 711 25.56 17.58 13.75
CA PHE A 711 24.39 16.72 13.59
C PHE A 711 24.72 15.26 13.95
N GLU A 712 23.68 14.46 14.20
CA GLU A 712 23.80 13.03 14.47
C GLU A 712 23.45 12.22 13.21
N THR A 713 24.16 11.11 13.01
CA THR A 713 23.90 10.18 11.89
C THR A 713 23.85 8.74 12.40
N MET A 714 23.08 7.91 11.69
CA MET A 714 23.10 6.45 11.82
C MET A 714 23.01 5.80 10.45
N TRP A 715 24.03 5.01 10.11
CA TRP A 715 24.04 4.19 8.91
C TRP A 715 23.73 2.73 9.25
N TYR A 716 22.73 2.14 8.57
CA TYR A 716 22.41 0.73 8.73
C TYR A 716 23.06 -0.06 7.60
N THR A 717 24.16 -0.72 7.92
CA THR A 717 24.97 -1.51 6.96
C THR A 717 24.13 -2.64 6.36
N ASP A 718 24.16 -2.75 5.03
CA ASP A 718 23.48 -3.78 4.24
C ASP A 718 21.94 -3.80 4.40
N ARG A 719 21.35 -2.70 4.84
CA ARG A 719 19.90 -2.55 4.94
C ARG A 719 19.35 -1.70 3.80
N ASN A 720 18.20 -2.13 3.28
CA ASN A 720 17.47 -1.44 2.22
C ASN A 720 16.54 -0.33 2.77
N HIS A 721 15.65 0.18 1.92
CA HIS A 721 14.75 1.28 2.24
C HIS A 721 13.79 0.98 3.40
N ALA A 722 13.41 -0.27 3.61
CA ALA A 722 12.51 -0.70 4.68
C ALA A 722 13.19 -0.78 6.05
N LEU A 723 14.52 -0.84 6.12
CA LEU A 723 15.28 -1.00 7.36
C LEU A 723 14.72 -2.10 8.27
N SER A 724 14.43 -3.26 7.68
CA SER A 724 13.80 -4.39 8.34
C SER A 724 14.77 -5.22 9.19
N GLY A 725 14.26 -6.28 9.81
CA GLY A 725 15.03 -7.18 10.64
C GLY A 725 15.47 -6.51 11.95
N SER A 726 16.69 -6.77 12.40
CA SER A 726 17.22 -6.20 13.65
C SER A 726 17.36 -4.68 13.63
N ALA A 727 17.49 -4.07 12.43
CA ALA A 727 17.55 -2.63 12.26
C ALA A 727 16.23 -1.94 12.67
N TYR A 728 15.09 -2.59 12.49
CA TYR A 728 13.78 -2.03 12.82
C TYR A 728 13.65 -1.69 14.31
N ARG A 729 14.00 -2.63 15.19
CA ARG A 729 14.01 -2.38 16.65
C ARG A 729 15.05 -1.33 17.03
N HIS A 730 16.22 -1.40 16.44
CA HIS A 730 17.32 -0.48 16.74
C HIS A 730 16.96 0.96 16.37
N ILE A 731 16.40 1.20 15.17
CA ILE A 731 16.08 2.57 14.72
C ILE A 731 15.02 3.22 15.60
N TYR A 732 13.92 2.52 15.96
CA TYR A 732 12.90 3.09 16.83
C TYR A 732 13.40 3.35 18.24
N THR A 733 14.31 2.53 18.75
CA THR A 733 14.99 2.78 20.03
C THR A 733 15.88 4.02 19.94
N LEU A 734 16.67 4.14 18.90
CA LEU A 734 17.52 5.31 18.63
C LEU A 734 16.71 6.60 18.53
N MET A 735 15.66 6.58 17.73
CA MET A 735 14.79 7.76 17.55
C MET A 735 14.07 8.13 18.84
N SER A 736 13.63 7.16 19.64
CA SER A 736 13.02 7.42 20.96
C SER A 736 14.00 8.11 21.91
N HIS A 737 15.24 7.66 21.97
CA HIS A 737 16.28 8.30 22.78
C HIS A 737 16.59 9.73 22.31
N PHE A 738 16.64 9.94 21.01
CA PHE A 738 16.84 11.27 20.43
C PHE A 738 15.71 12.23 20.82
N LEU A 739 14.45 11.80 20.71
CA LEU A 739 13.31 12.63 21.11
C LEU A 739 13.22 12.87 22.60
N GLN A 740 13.66 11.93 23.43
CA GLN A 740 13.75 12.16 24.90
C GLN A 740 14.65 13.33 25.24
N LYS A 741 15.81 13.40 24.62
CA LYS A 741 16.75 14.51 24.81
C LYS A 741 16.17 15.85 24.38
N CYS A 742 15.43 15.84 23.26
CA CYS A 742 14.90 17.04 22.65
C CYS A 742 13.59 17.53 23.29
N LEU A 743 12.65 16.62 23.55
CA LEU A 743 11.27 16.94 23.90
C LEU A 743 10.92 16.70 25.37
N VAL A 744 11.56 15.73 26.01
CA VAL A 744 11.18 15.31 27.38
C VAL A 744 12.12 15.94 28.42
N ASN A 745 13.41 15.78 28.21
CA ASN A 745 14.46 16.28 29.12
C ASN A 745 15.41 17.23 28.37
N PRO A 746 14.93 18.37 27.86
CA PRO A 746 15.78 19.31 27.15
C PRO A 746 16.85 19.86 28.10
N LYS A 747 18.11 19.85 27.64
CA LYS A 747 19.24 20.46 28.38
C LYS A 747 19.17 21.98 28.32
#